data_738dad83a96cba0693a17028ee6ac73b
#
_entry.id   738dad83a96cba0693a17028ee6ac73b
#
_cell.length_a   1.000
_cell.length_b   1.000
_cell.length_c   1.000
_cell.angle_alpha   90.00
_cell.angle_beta   90.00
_cell.angle_gamma   90.00
#
_symmetry.space_group_name_H-M   'P 1'
#
loop_
_entity.id
_entity.type
_entity.pdbx_description
1 polymer ?
#
loop_
_entity_poly.entity_id
_entity_poly.type
_entity_poly.pdbx_seq_one_letter_code
_entity_poly.pdbx_strand_id
1 'polypeptide(L)'
;MAAIVKNPFQHIVEPLDPKDPTQQFYNLSKLGDPRYDRLPFSIRVLLESAVRNCDEFLVKSSDVESILNWKQTQTQAVEVPFRPARVILQDFTGVPAVVDLAAMRDAVMKLGGDPEKINPVCPADLVIDHSIQVDFNRKSDSLHKNQDLEFDRNRERFQFLKWGSKAFRNMRIIPPGSGIVHQVNLEYLARVVFNQDGFFYPDSLVGTDSHTTMIDGLGVLGWGVGGIEAEAVMLGQPISMVLPEVVGYKLSGTPDKFITSTDIVLTVTKHLRQVGVVGKFVEFFGPGVAQLSIADRATIANMCPEYGATAAFFPVDEVSIQYLEQTGEYAEKQAYITKYLKAVAMFRDYNNVSQDPDFTRTLTDTSLVLCCCFFDSLTLLQTLKFVKRLKCHFVLLCDTQQGFKGFQMAPERHSAVVPFQFNGKEYSLSHGSVVIAAITSCTNTSNPSVMLGAGLLAKKAIECGLSVKPYIKTSLSPGSGVVTYYLKESGVMDYLSQLGFEVVGYGCMTCIGNSGPLPEQVVEAMTQGDLVAAGILSGNRNFEGRVHPNTRANYLASPPLVIAYAIAGTVRIDFESEPIAINSEGKEIFLRDIWPTRDEIQAVERTFVIPSMFKEVYEKIEKVNERWNALVAPTDKLYTWDPKSTYIKSPPFFDGLTMKLQPPQSIHDACVLLNLGDSVTTDHISPAGNIARSSSAARYLTNRGLSPRDYNSYGSRRGNDAVMARGTFANIRLFNKFLNKQAPQTIHLPTGETLDVFDAAERYQQSGVPLLVLAGKEYGSGSSRDWAAKGPFLLGIKAVVAESYERIHRSNLVGMGVIPLEYLAGDTADSLGLTGRERYTILMPEQLTPRMVVDVKLDTGKTFQVRMRFDTDVELAYFHHGGILNYMIRKMSEN
;
A
#
# COMPACT_ATOMS: atom_id res chain seq x y z
N MET A 1 -23.19 -13.15 -34.63
CA MET A 1 -21.77 -13.55 -34.49
C MET A 1 -20.93 -12.40 -35.01
N ALA A 2 -20.34 -11.61 -34.10
CA ALA A 2 -19.34 -10.63 -34.51
C ALA A 2 -18.14 -11.40 -35.08
N ALA A 3 -17.65 -11.04 -36.26
CA ALA A 3 -16.45 -11.64 -36.82
C ALA A 3 -15.33 -11.49 -35.79
N ILE A 4 -14.66 -12.59 -35.45
CA ILE A 4 -13.46 -12.55 -34.60
C ILE A 4 -12.45 -11.73 -35.37
N VAL A 5 -12.23 -10.48 -34.93
CA VAL A 5 -11.21 -9.62 -35.52
C VAL A 5 -9.86 -10.22 -35.16
N LYS A 6 -9.12 -10.65 -36.16
CA LYS A 6 -7.78 -11.21 -35.97
C LYS A 6 -6.83 -10.09 -35.53
N ASN A 7 -6.05 -10.34 -34.49
CA ASN A 7 -5.06 -9.37 -33.98
C ASN A 7 -4.20 -8.83 -35.15
N PRO A 8 -4.15 -7.54 -35.42
CA PRO A 8 -3.41 -6.93 -36.54
C PRO A 8 -1.90 -7.22 -36.47
N PHE A 9 -1.38 -7.45 -35.31
CA PHE A 9 0.06 -7.71 -35.05
C PHE A 9 0.44 -9.20 -35.12
N GLN A 10 -0.46 -10.08 -35.61
CA GLN A 10 -0.16 -11.52 -35.71
C GLN A 10 1.08 -11.82 -36.57
N HIS A 11 1.45 -10.92 -37.44
CA HIS A 11 2.60 -11.05 -38.35
C HIS A 11 3.97 -10.98 -37.65
N ILE A 12 4.04 -10.45 -36.41
CA ILE A 12 5.28 -10.42 -35.62
C ILE A 12 5.36 -11.56 -34.59
N VAL A 13 4.42 -12.50 -34.61
CA VAL A 13 4.47 -13.68 -33.74
C VAL A 13 5.52 -14.65 -34.23
N GLU A 14 6.39 -15.09 -33.35
CA GLU A 14 7.48 -16.01 -33.62
C GLU A 14 7.61 -17.07 -32.53
N PRO A 15 8.18 -18.24 -32.88
CA PRO A 15 8.58 -19.21 -31.88
C PRO A 15 9.80 -18.70 -31.09
N LEU A 16 9.78 -18.87 -29.79
CA LEU A 16 10.92 -18.53 -28.92
C LEU A 16 12.10 -19.47 -29.20
N ASP A 17 11.82 -20.75 -29.48
CA ASP A 17 12.77 -21.71 -30.02
C ASP A 17 12.33 -22.15 -31.41
N PRO A 18 13.14 -21.99 -32.46
CA PRO A 18 12.82 -22.48 -33.80
C PRO A 18 12.53 -23.98 -33.85
N LYS A 19 13.00 -24.75 -32.85
CA LYS A 19 12.76 -26.19 -32.73
C LYS A 19 11.44 -26.52 -32.03
N ASP A 20 10.84 -25.56 -31.33
CA ASP A 20 9.57 -25.72 -30.63
C ASP A 20 8.57 -24.63 -31.06
N PRO A 21 7.83 -24.84 -32.14
CA PRO A 21 6.87 -23.84 -32.63
C PRO A 21 5.67 -23.65 -31.74
N THR A 22 5.51 -24.44 -30.67
CA THR A 22 4.41 -24.27 -29.70
C THR A 22 4.67 -23.15 -28.69
N GLN A 23 5.92 -22.73 -28.55
CA GLN A 23 6.33 -21.67 -27.65
C GLN A 23 6.51 -20.36 -28.44
N GLN A 24 5.52 -19.49 -28.37
CA GLN A 24 5.39 -18.31 -29.21
C GLN A 24 5.46 -17.00 -28.39
N PHE A 25 5.78 -15.91 -29.05
CA PHE A 25 5.72 -14.56 -28.47
C PHE A 25 5.54 -13.51 -29.56
N TYR A 26 5.07 -12.32 -29.18
CA TYR A 26 5.10 -11.14 -30.05
C TYR A 26 6.47 -10.52 -30.03
N ASN A 27 7.20 -10.59 -31.13
CA ASN A 27 8.54 -10.01 -31.24
C ASN A 27 8.47 -8.52 -31.56
N LEU A 28 8.43 -7.67 -30.51
CA LEU A 28 8.29 -6.23 -30.65
C LEU A 28 9.44 -5.59 -31.47
N SER A 29 10.63 -6.18 -31.44
CA SER A 29 11.75 -5.72 -32.27
C SER A 29 11.44 -5.81 -33.78
N LYS A 30 10.46 -6.64 -34.18
CA LYS A 30 10.00 -6.80 -35.58
C LYS A 30 8.87 -5.84 -35.97
N LEU A 31 8.43 -4.97 -35.08
CA LEU A 31 7.61 -3.83 -35.50
C LEU A 31 8.34 -2.97 -36.53
N GLY A 32 9.68 -3.04 -36.56
CA GLY A 32 10.52 -2.30 -37.50
C GLY A 32 10.51 -0.80 -37.29
N ASP A 33 10.11 -0.36 -36.13
CA ASP A 33 9.96 1.04 -35.77
C ASP A 33 11.10 1.50 -34.86
N PRO A 34 11.95 2.45 -35.27
CA PRO A 34 13.10 2.90 -34.50
C PRO A 34 12.71 3.62 -33.20
N ARG A 35 11.44 4.05 -33.06
CA ARG A 35 10.94 4.63 -31.81
C ARG A 35 10.96 3.62 -30.67
N TYR A 36 10.78 2.33 -30.96
CA TYR A 36 10.79 1.26 -29.96
C TYR A 36 12.06 1.22 -29.11
N ASP A 37 13.23 1.31 -29.75
CA ASP A 37 14.53 1.24 -29.07
C ASP A 37 14.78 2.44 -28.13
N ARG A 38 14.03 3.51 -28.31
CA ARG A 38 14.14 4.74 -27.50
C ARG A 38 13.10 4.82 -26.38
N LEU A 39 12.10 3.92 -26.36
CA LEU A 39 11.10 3.89 -25.31
C LEU A 39 11.72 3.48 -23.96
N PRO A 40 11.27 4.09 -22.84
CA PRO A 40 11.52 3.56 -21.50
C PRO A 40 11.09 2.09 -21.39
N PHE A 41 11.81 1.29 -20.61
CA PHE A 41 11.50 -0.13 -20.48
C PHE A 41 10.10 -0.37 -19.88
N SER A 42 9.69 0.47 -18.93
CA SER A 42 8.32 0.47 -18.39
C SER A 42 7.26 0.70 -19.48
N ILE A 43 7.53 1.56 -20.45
CA ILE A 43 6.62 1.81 -21.58
C ILE A 43 6.62 0.64 -22.58
N ARG A 44 7.76 -0.07 -22.75
CA ARG A 44 7.81 -1.30 -23.58
C ARG A 44 6.87 -2.39 -23.01
N VAL A 45 6.74 -2.51 -21.68
CA VAL A 45 5.79 -3.43 -21.06
C VAL A 45 4.34 -3.04 -21.39
N LEU A 46 4.00 -1.75 -21.35
CA LEU A 46 2.69 -1.27 -21.77
C LEU A 46 2.44 -1.55 -23.26
N LEU A 47 3.43 -1.33 -24.10
CA LEU A 47 3.36 -1.60 -25.55
C LEU A 47 3.12 -3.09 -25.84
N GLU A 48 3.84 -3.98 -25.15
CA GLU A 48 3.65 -5.43 -25.30
C GLU A 48 2.21 -5.82 -24.96
N SER A 49 1.73 -5.33 -23.82
CA SER A 49 0.34 -5.58 -23.42
C SER A 49 -0.66 -5.08 -24.46
N ALA A 50 -0.46 -3.90 -25.05
CA ALA A 50 -1.33 -3.36 -26.07
C ALA A 50 -1.28 -4.18 -27.38
N VAL A 51 -0.09 -4.53 -27.85
CA VAL A 51 0.12 -5.35 -29.05
C VAL A 51 -0.52 -6.73 -28.89
N ARG A 52 -0.25 -7.42 -27.80
CA ARG A 52 -0.77 -8.78 -27.54
C ARG A 52 -2.29 -8.83 -27.42
N ASN A 53 -2.88 -7.83 -26.78
CA ASN A 53 -4.32 -7.76 -26.53
C ASN A 53 -5.10 -6.93 -27.56
N CYS A 54 -4.49 -6.54 -28.68
CA CYS A 54 -5.17 -5.75 -29.71
C CYS A 54 -6.30 -6.55 -30.35
N ASP A 55 -7.53 -6.12 -30.10
CA ASP A 55 -8.77 -6.74 -30.59
C ASP A 55 -9.64 -5.77 -31.41
N GLU A 56 -9.12 -4.54 -31.67
CA GLU A 56 -9.80 -3.44 -32.35
C GLU A 56 -11.13 -3.02 -31.69
N PHE A 57 -11.33 -3.45 -30.44
CA PHE A 57 -12.53 -3.12 -29.66
C PHE A 57 -12.16 -2.48 -28.32
N LEU A 58 -11.55 -3.26 -27.40
CA LEU A 58 -11.07 -2.77 -26.09
C LEU A 58 -9.66 -2.22 -26.18
N VAL A 59 -8.84 -2.78 -27.05
CA VAL A 59 -7.46 -2.35 -27.33
C VAL A 59 -7.33 -2.21 -28.83
N LYS A 60 -7.02 -1.01 -29.31
CA LYS A 60 -7.00 -0.67 -30.74
C LYS A 60 -5.58 -0.48 -31.25
N SER A 61 -5.39 -0.61 -32.55
CA SER A 61 -4.11 -0.28 -33.20
C SER A 61 -3.69 1.18 -32.97
N SER A 62 -4.66 2.08 -32.82
CA SER A 62 -4.40 3.49 -32.46
C SER A 62 -3.76 3.64 -31.09
N ASP A 63 -4.06 2.76 -30.13
CA ASP A 63 -3.47 2.78 -28.79
C ASP A 63 -2.00 2.34 -28.87
N VAL A 64 -1.71 1.32 -29.67
CA VAL A 64 -0.33 0.87 -29.94
C VAL A 64 0.48 2.00 -30.56
N GLU A 65 -0.07 2.71 -31.54
CA GLU A 65 0.59 3.87 -32.17
C GLU A 65 0.81 5.00 -31.17
N SER A 66 -0.16 5.27 -30.29
CA SER A 66 -0.03 6.28 -29.25
C SER A 66 1.11 5.95 -28.27
N ILE A 67 1.28 4.69 -27.91
CA ILE A 67 2.38 4.22 -27.04
C ILE A 67 3.71 4.29 -27.77
N LEU A 68 3.80 3.86 -29.03
CA LEU A 68 5.02 3.99 -29.84
C LEU A 68 5.47 5.45 -29.98
N ASN A 69 4.51 6.37 -30.07
CA ASN A 69 4.77 7.81 -30.17
C ASN A 69 4.89 8.48 -28.78
N TRP A 70 5.20 7.71 -27.72
CA TRP A 70 5.22 8.14 -26.32
C TRP A 70 5.93 9.48 -26.10
N LYS A 71 7.05 9.70 -26.79
CA LYS A 71 7.81 10.95 -26.64
C LYS A 71 6.98 12.22 -26.89
N GLN A 72 5.98 12.14 -27.74
CA GLN A 72 5.10 13.25 -28.09
C GLN A 72 3.76 13.19 -27.32
N THR A 73 3.23 11.99 -27.11
CA THR A 73 1.90 11.78 -26.55
C THR A 73 1.87 11.88 -25.00
N GLN A 74 2.98 11.64 -24.31
CA GLN A 74 3.06 11.64 -22.85
C GLN A 74 2.62 12.94 -22.16
N THR A 75 2.70 14.09 -22.86
CA THR A 75 2.28 15.39 -22.32
C THR A 75 0.88 15.81 -22.80
N GLN A 76 0.24 15.00 -23.63
CA GLN A 76 -1.05 15.32 -24.27
C GLN A 76 -2.24 14.68 -23.56
N ALA A 77 -2.02 14.05 -22.40
CA ALA A 77 -3.02 13.31 -21.64
C ALA A 77 -3.77 12.25 -22.48
N VAL A 78 -3.04 11.56 -23.37
CA VAL A 78 -3.58 10.48 -24.19
C VAL A 78 -3.91 9.28 -23.31
N GLU A 79 -5.12 8.76 -23.47
CA GLU A 79 -5.59 7.55 -22.77
C GLU A 79 -5.11 6.30 -23.51
N VAL A 80 -4.67 5.30 -22.74
CA VAL A 80 -4.30 3.97 -23.26
C VAL A 80 -4.86 2.87 -22.35
N PRO A 81 -5.33 1.75 -22.94
CA PRO A 81 -5.77 0.59 -22.16
C PRO A 81 -4.56 -0.26 -21.76
N PHE A 82 -4.58 -0.79 -20.54
CA PHE A 82 -3.57 -1.71 -20.04
C PHE A 82 -4.23 -2.95 -19.43
N ARG A 83 -3.82 -4.15 -19.88
CA ARG A 83 -4.17 -5.44 -19.28
C ARG A 83 -2.98 -6.03 -18.56
N PRO A 84 -2.92 -5.96 -17.23
CA PRO A 84 -1.87 -6.63 -16.45
C PRO A 84 -1.97 -8.15 -16.60
N ALA A 85 -0.83 -8.83 -16.44
CA ALA A 85 -0.78 -10.29 -16.53
C ALA A 85 -1.49 -10.99 -15.35
N ARG A 86 -1.55 -10.34 -14.19
CA ARG A 86 -2.18 -10.89 -12.97
C ARG A 86 -2.61 -9.79 -12.00
N VAL A 87 -3.37 -10.20 -10.98
CA VAL A 87 -3.81 -9.33 -9.88
C VAL A 87 -3.33 -9.89 -8.55
N ILE A 88 -2.88 -9.02 -7.64
CA ILE A 88 -2.53 -9.42 -6.27
C ILE A 88 -3.39 -8.67 -5.26
N LEU A 89 -3.83 -9.39 -4.23
CA LEU A 89 -4.71 -8.90 -3.20
C LEU A 89 -4.10 -9.19 -1.82
N GLN A 90 -4.23 -8.28 -0.88
CA GLN A 90 -4.06 -8.55 0.54
C GLN A 90 -5.44 -8.68 1.21
N ASP A 91 -5.54 -9.35 2.37
CA ASP A 91 -6.84 -9.77 2.90
C ASP A 91 -7.76 -8.63 3.36
N PHE A 92 -7.25 -7.48 3.81
CA PHE A 92 -8.12 -6.36 4.20
C PHE A 92 -8.81 -5.66 3.01
N THR A 93 -8.27 -5.79 1.82
CA THR A 93 -8.88 -5.29 0.58
C THR A 93 -9.41 -6.42 -0.31
N GLY A 94 -8.85 -7.62 -0.19
CA GLY A 94 -9.29 -8.80 -0.92
C GLY A 94 -10.58 -9.40 -0.39
N VAL A 95 -10.81 -9.39 0.94
CA VAL A 95 -12.12 -9.87 1.49
C VAL A 95 -13.29 -9.09 0.89
N PRO A 96 -13.31 -7.74 0.92
CA PRO A 96 -14.40 -7.01 0.26
C PRO A 96 -14.50 -7.27 -1.24
N ALA A 97 -13.37 -7.45 -1.95
CA ALA A 97 -13.40 -7.80 -3.36
C ALA A 97 -14.06 -9.18 -3.61
N VAL A 98 -13.74 -10.17 -2.81
CA VAL A 98 -14.39 -11.50 -2.89
C VAL A 98 -15.88 -11.42 -2.49
N VAL A 99 -16.25 -10.55 -1.53
CA VAL A 99 -17.65 -10.27 -1.17
C VAL A 99 -18.40 -9.65 -2.33
N ASP A 100 -17.80 -8.68 -3.02
CA ASP A 100 -18.41 -8.05 -4.18
C ASP A 100 -18.58 -9.06 -5.34
N LEU A 101 -17.55 -9.86 -5.64
CA LEU A 101 -17.66 -10.91 -6.66
C LEU A 101 -18.77 -11.94 -6.32
N ALA A 102 -18.91 -12.31 -5.04
CA ALA A 102 -20.00 -13.17 -4.58
C ALA A 102 -21.39 -12.53 -4.81
N ALA A 103 -21.54 -11.26 -4.43
CA ALA A 103 -22.78 -10.51 -4.61
C ALA A 103 -23.08 -10.22 -6.11
N MET A 104 -22.03 -10.04 -6.93
CA MET A 104 -22.18 -9.92 -8.39
C MET A 104 -22.72 -11.20 -9.03
N ARG A 105 -22.31 -12.38 -8.53
CA ARG A 105 -22.93 -13.66 -8.96
C ARG A 105 -24.43 -13.71 -8.72
N ASP A 106 -24.85 -13.27 -7.50
CA ASP A 106 -26.27 -13.17 -7.18
C ASP A 106 -27.00 -12.18 -8.08
N ALA A 107 -26.36 -11.01 -8.35
CA ALA A 107 -26.96 -9.99 -9.22
C ALA A 107 -27.09 -10.46 -10.67
N VAL A 108 -26.04 -11.10 -11.23
CA VAL A 108 -26.08 -11.67 -12.60
C VAL A 108 -27.18 -12.73 -12.71
N MET A 109 -27.32 -13.61 -11.71
CA MET A 109 -28.38 -14.62 -11.69
C MET A 109 -29.77 -13.96 -11.64
N LYS A 110 -29.96 -12.90 -10.82
CA LYS A 110 -31.23 -12.14 -10.76
C LYS A 110 -31.59 -11.47 -12.09
N LEU A 111 -30.59 -11.09 -12.89
CA LEU A 111 -30.77 -10.53 -14.24
C LEU A 111 -30.94 -11.61 -15.33
N GLY A 112 -30.90 -12.91 -14.96
CA GLY A 112 -31.07 -14.04 -15.87
C GLY A 112 -29.77 -14.49 -16.58
N GLY A 113 -28.61 -13.95 -16.17
CA GLY A 113 -27.30 -14.34 -16.67
C GLY A 113 -26.71 -15.55 -15.95
N ASP A 114 -25.56 -16.04 -16.45
CA ASP A 114 -24.82 -17.13 -15.85
C ASP A 114 -23.82 -16.61 -14.81
N PRO A 115 -23.98 -16.94 -13.49
CA PRO A 115 -23.06 -16.53 -12.44
C PRO A 115 -21.62 -17.06 -12.63
N GLU A 116 -21.39 -18.12 -13.42
CA GLU A 116 -20.06 -18.61 -13.76
C GLU A 116 -19.24 -17.65 -14.64
N LYS A 117 -19.86 -16.64 -15.24
CA LYS A 117 -19.15 -15.56 -15.93
C LYS A 117 -18.38 -14.67 -14.95
N ILE A 118 -18.77 -14.65 -13.67
CA ILE A 118 -18.06 -13.92 -12.63
C ILE A 118 -16.94 -14.80 -12.07
N ASN A 119 -15.81 -14.78 -12.76
CA ASN A 119 -14.56 -15.45 -12.37
C ASN A 119 -13.37 -14.61 -12.85
N PRO A 120 -12.23 -14.59 -12.15
CA PRO A 120 -11.01 -13.97 -12.65
C PRO A 120 -10.58 -14.58 -14.00
N VAL A 121 -10.37 -13.73 -15.01
CA VAL A 121 -9.85 -14.11 -16.32
C VAL A 121 -8.33 -14.19 -16.36
N CYS A 122 -7.66 -13.61 -15.37
CA CYS A 122 -6.22 -13.69 -15.15
C CYS A 122 -5.94 -14.25 -13.75
N PRO A 123 -4.74 -14.75 -13.47
CA PRO A 123 -4.36 -15.17 -12.12
C PRO A 123 -4.60 -14.08 -11.09
N ALA A 124 -5.30 -14.41 -10.02
CA ALA A 124 -5.57 -13.54 -8.88
C ALA A 124 -5.08 -14.23 -7.61
N ASP A 125 -4.05 -13.68 -6.99
CA ASP A 125 -3.45 -14.24 -5.78
C ASP A 125 -3.83 -13.35 -4.58
N LEU A 126 -4.46 -13.93 -3.54
CA LEU A 126 -4.79 -13.25 -2.30
C LEU A 126 -3.92 -13.80 -1.16
N VAL A 127 -3.18 -12.92 -0.48
CA VAL A 127 -2.37 -13.30 0.67
C VAL A 127 -3.01 -12.78 1.95
N ILE A 128 -3.21 -13.66 2.92
CA ILE A 128 -3.75 -13.30 4.25
C ILE A 128 -2.59 -12.86 5.14
N ASP A 129 -2.40 -11.56 5.26
CA ASP A 129 -1.23 -10.97 5.92
C ASP A 129 -1.52 -9.75 6.82
N HIS A 130 -2.78 -9.32 6.94
CA HIS A 130 -3.16 -8.13 7.72
C HIS A 130 -4.06 -8.43 8.93
N SER A 131 -4.35 -9.69 9.22
CA SER A 131 -5.30 -10.13 10.26
C SER A 131 -4.68 -10.29 11.64
N ILE A 132 -3.37 -10.53 11.73
CA ILE A 132 -2.66 -10.78 12.99
C ILE A 132 -2.37 -9.46 13.75
N GLN A 133 -2.47 -9.51 15.09
CA GLN A 133 -2.14 -8.38 15.97
C GLN A 133 -1.09 -8.78 16.99
N VAL A 134 -0.29 -7.81 17.45
CA VAL A 134 0.74 -8.01 18.49
C VAL A 134 0.10 -7.90 19.87
N ASP A 135 -0.73 -8.86 20.25
CA ASP A 135 -1.31 -8.92 21.60
C ASP A 135 -0.26 -9.37 22.62
N PHE A 136 0.55 -10.35 22.25
CA PHE A 136 1.65 -10.88 23.05
C PHE A 136 3.00 -10.56 22.40
N ASN A 137 4.00 -10.23 23.22
CA ASN A 137 5.35 -9.90 22.80
C ASN A 137 6.38 -10.32 23.86
N ARG A 138 7.69 -10.29 23.55
CA ARG A 138 8.83 -10.56 24.44
C ARG A 138 8.86 -11.96 25.06
N LYS A 139 8.07 -12.91 24.60
CA LYS A 139 8.04 -14.29 25.08
C LYS A 139 8.11 -15.24 23.90
N SER A 140 8.78 -16.39 24.09
CA SER A 140 8.95 -17.42 23.05
C SER A 140 7.63 -18.00 22.53
N ASP A 141 6.54 -17.94 23.31
CA ASP A 141 5.20 -18.38 22.93
C ASP A 141 4.32 -17.28 22.28
N SER A 142 4.88 -16.08 22.10
CA SER A 142 4.13 -14.92 21.55
C SER A 142 3.53 -15.18 20.19
N LEU A 143 4.31 -15.77 19.28
CA LEU A 143 3.85 -16.12 17.93
C LEU A 143 2.61 -17.01 17.99
N HIS A 144 2.67 -18.10 18.74
CA HIS A 144 1.59 -19.09 18.82
C HIS A 144 0.31 -18.47 19.41
N LYS A 145 0.44 -17.70 20.49
CA LYS A 145 -0.70 -17.02 21.13
C LYS A 145 -1.34 -15.95 20.23
N ASN A 146 -0.54 -15.21 19.49
CA ASN A 146 -1.07 -14.22 18.55
C ASN A 146 -1.81 -14.89 17.39
N GLN A 147 -1.30 -16.02 16.88
CA GLN A 147 -1.97 -16.81 15.84
C GLN A 147 -3.28 -17.45 16.37
N ASP A 148 -3.33 -17.86 17.62
CA ASP A 148 -4.56 -18.35 18.25
C ASP A 148 -5.65 -17.29 18.22
N LEU A 149 -5.32 -16.09 18.69
CA LEU A 149 -6.25 -14.97 18.70
C LEU A 149 -6.63 -14.51 17.27
N GLU A 150 -5.69 -14.57 16.33
CA GLU A 150 -5.95 -14.27 14.92
C GLU A 150 -7.07 -15.17 14.38
N PHE A 151 -6.95 -16.48 14.59
CA PHE A 151 -7.95 -17.45 14.15
C PHE A 151 -9.28 -17.31 14.85
N ASP A 152 -9.29 -17.13 16.16
CA ASP A 152 -10.51 -16.94 16.91
C ASP A 152 -11.29 -15.69 16.45
N ARG A 153 -10.58 -14.58 16.26
CA ARG A 153 -11.18 -13.31 15.82
C ARG A 153 -11.66 -13.31 14.38
N ASN A 154 -11.00 -14.07 13.51
CA ASN A 154 -11.22 -13.98 12.04
C ASN A 154 -11.78 -15.27 11.43
N ARG A 155 -12.22 -16.22 12.24
CA ARG A 155 -12.66 -17.55 11.80
C ARG A 155 -13.70 -17.49 10.68
N GLU A 156 -14.72 -16.65 10.83
CA GLU A 156 -15.78 -16.48 9.83
C GLU A 156 -15.24 -15.93 8.52
N ARG A 157 -14.36 -14.92 8.59
CA ARG A 157 -13.69 -14.35 7.42
C ARG A 157 -12.81 -15.35 6.71
N PHE A 158 -12.08 -16.18 7.46
CA PHE A 158 -11.24 -17.24 6.91
C PHE A 158 -12.06 -18.36 6.26
N GLN A 159 -13.20 -18.73 6.85
CA GLN A 159 -14.14 -19.68 6.22
C GLN A 159 -14.68 -19.14 4.89
N PHE A 160 -15.02 -17.86 4.83
CA PHE A 160 -15.46 -17.19 3.62
C PHE A 160 -14.38 -17.20 2.53
N LEU A 161 -13.13 -16.82 2.88
CA LEU A 161 -12.01 -16.86 1.95
C LEU A 161 -11.73 -18.29 1.46
N LYS A 162 -11.80 -19.27 2.35
CA LYS A 162 -11.63 -20.68 1.98
C LYS A 162 -12.74 -21.18 1.05
N TRP A 163 -13.98 -20.67 1.19
CA TRP A 163 -15.02 -20.85 0.19
C TRP A 163 -14.62 -20.22 -1.14
N GLY A 164 -14.17 -18.96 -1.13
CA GLY A 164 -13.77 -18.24 -2.33
C GLY A 164 -12.68 -18.95 -3.13
N SER A 165 -11.69 -19.56 -2.46
CA SER A 165 -10.63 -20.33 -3.13
C SER A 165 -11.13 -21.57 -3.88
N LYS A 166 -12.33 -22.08 -3.53
CA LYS A 166 -12.97 -23.21 -4.20
C LYS A 166 -13.99 -22.76 -5.23
N ALA A 167 -14.69 -21.66 -4.96
CA ALA A 167 -15.79 -21.16 -5.78
C ALA A 167 -15.32 -20.42 -7.02
N PHE A 168 -14.17 -19.73 -6.96
CA PHE A 168 -13.64 -18.93 -8.07
C PHE A 168 -12.46 -19.62 -8.75
N ARG A 169 -12.53 -19.73 -10.08
CA ARG A 169 -11.39 -20.17 -10.91
C ARG A 169 -10.34 -19.07 -10.98
N ASN A 170 -9.08 -19.42 -11.19
CA ASN A 170 -7.93 -18.53 -11.24
C ASN A 170 -7.72 -17.67 -9.97
N MET A 171 -8.37 -18.03 -8.85
CA MET A 171 -8.17 -17.38 -7.57
C MET A 171 -7.44 -18.32 -6.61
N ARG A 172 -6.23 -17.91 -6.21
CA ARG A 172 -5.46 -18.61 -5.20
C ARG A 172 -5.44 -17.80 -3.91
N ILE A 173 -5.64 -18.45 -2.77
CA ILE A 173 -5.62 -17.83 -1.47
C ILE A 173 -4.50 -18.45 -0.64
N ILE A 174 -3.52 -17.63 -0.32
CA ILE A 174 -2.37 -17.97 0.52
C ILE A 174 -2.78 -17.81 2.00
N PRO A 175 -2.61 -18.87 2.83
CA PRO A 175 -3.09 -18.91 4.20
C PRO A 175 -2.42 -17.88 5.13
N PRO A 176 -3.06 -17.56 6.29
CA PRO A 176 -2.42 -16.73 7.31
C PRO A 176 -1.16 -17.40 7.86
N GLY A 177 -0.17 -16.60 8.22
CA GLY A 177 1.14 -17.05 8.70
C GLY A 177 2.16 -17.37 7.61
N SER A 178 1.81 -17.19 6.32
CA SER A 178 2.73 -17.42 5.19
C SER A 178 3.73 -16.28 4.96
N GLY A 179 3.38 -15.07 5.31
CA GLY A 179 4.21 -13.88 5.12
C GLY A 179 3.41 -12.67 4.64
N ILE A 180 4.12 -11.58 4.39
CA ILE A 180 3.54 -10.37 3.80
C ILE A 180 3.43 -10.50 2.30
N VAL A 181 2.32 -10.02 1.73
CA VAL A 181 2.00 -10.10 0.29
C VAL A 181 3.15 -9.67 -0.62
N HIS A 182 3.86 -8.59 -0.28
CA HIS A 182 4.93 -8.04 -1.14
C HIS A 182 6.18 -8.92 -1.16
N GLN A 183 6.58 -9.49 -0.02
CA GLN A 183 7.73 -10.41 0.05
C GLN A 183 7.39 -11.76 -0.56
N VAL A 184 6.20 -12.30 -0.28
CA VAL A 184 5.70 -13.53 -0.93
C VAL A 184 5.59 -13.35 -2.45
N ASN A 185 5.18 -12.17 -2.91
CA ASN A 185 5.15 -11.84 -4.32
C ASN A 185 6.56 -11.82 -4.93
N LEU A 186 7.50 -11.13 -4.29
CA LEU A 186 8.89 -11.00 -4.76
C LEU A 186 9.61 -12.37 -4.83
N GLU A 187 9.43 -13.21 -3.80
CA GLU A 187 10.17 -14.45 -3.63
C GLU A 187 9.51 -15.68 -4.28
N TYR A 188 8.19 -15.63 -4.55
CA TYR A 188 7.44 -16.83 -4.95
C TYR A 188 6.41 -16.62 -6.05
N LEU A 189 5.62 -15.53 -6.05
CA LEU A 189 4.51 -15.36 -6.99
C LEU A 189 4.94 -14.73 -8.31
N ALA A 190 5.96 -13.90 -8.32
CA ALA A 190 6.46 -13.22 -9.52
C ALA A 190 7.08 -14.22 -10.50
N ARG A 191 6.83 -13.98 -11.78
CA ARG A 191 7.29 -14.88 -12.85
C ARG A 191 8.32 -14.23 -13.77
N VAL A 192 8.47 -12.92 -13.73
CA VAL A 192 9.27 -12.07 -14.62
C VAL A 192 8.83 -12.18 -16.08
N VAL A 193 8.67 -13.39 -16.59
CA VAL A 193 8.08 -13.70 -17.89
C VAL A 193 7.00 -14.78 -17.71
N PHE A 194 5.80 -14.49 -18.15
CA PHE A 194 4.72 -15.46 -18.22
C PHE A 194 4.93 -16.43 -19.40
N ASN A 195 4.50 -17.66 -19.18
CA ASN A 195 4.19 -18.62 -20.22
C ASN A 195 2.77 -19.10 -19.97
N GLN A 196 1.84 -18.63 -20.80
CA GLN A 196 0.45 -19.07 -20.75
C GLN A 196 0.09 -19.76 -22.07
N ASP A 197 -0.18 -21.06 -21.98
CA ASP A 197 -0.57 -21.88 -23.13
C ASP A 197 0.46 -21.80 -24.29
N GLY A 198 1.76 -21.70 -23.97
CA GLY A 198 2.84 -21.57 -24.92
C GLY A 198 3.14 -20.14 -25.37
N PHE A 199 2.39 -19.13 -24.93
CA PHE A 199 2.66 -17.73 -25.20
C PHE A 199 3.50 -17.09 -24.10
N PHE A 200 4.64 -16.49 -24.48
CA PHE A 200 5.52 -15.73 -23.59
C PHE A 200 5.23 -14.23 -23.66
N TYR A 201 5.20 -13.58 -22.49
CA TYR A 201 5.04 -12.15 -22.35
C TYR A 201 5.54 -11.68 -20.97
N PRO A 202 5.89 -10.37 -20.79
CA PRO A 202 6.38 -9.88 -19.50
C PRO A 202 5.34 -10.05 -18.40
N ASP A 203 5.79 -10.43 -17.19
CA ASP A 203 4.96 -10.33 -16.00
C ASP A 203 4.66 -8.85 -15.71
N SER A 204 3.43 -8.59 -15.35
CA SER A 204 2.97 -7.28 -14.91
C SER A 204 1.75 -7.46 -14.01
N LEU A 205 1.59 -6.60 -13.03
CA LEU A 205 0.49 -6.76 -12.10
C LEU A 205 -0.07 -5.43 -11.61
N VAL A 206 -1.31 -5.52 -11.12
CA VAL A 206 -1.88 -4.51 -10.24
C VAL A 206 -2.25 -5.16 -8.91
N GLY A 207 -2.16 -4.39 -7.84
CA GLY A 207 -2.44 -4.90 -6.51
C GLY A 207 -3.32 -3.96 -5.71
N THR A 208 -4.11 -4.52 -4.79
CA THR A 208 -4.96 -3.73 -3.90
C THR A 208 -4.20 -3.12 -2.72
N ASP A 209 -2.88 -3.13 -2.78
CA ASP A 209 -2.01 -2.44 -1.83
C ASP A 209 -1.10 -1.44 -2.55
N SER A 210 -0.90 -0.27 -1.96
CA SER A 210 -0.08 0.79 -2.55
C SER A 210 1.39 0.39 -2.73
N HIS A 211 1.90 -0.53 -1.90
CA HIS A 211 3.29 -1.02 -1.97
C HIS A 211 3.49 -2.20 -2.92
N THR A 212 2.49 -2.50 -3.77
CA THR A 212 2.63 -3.45 -4.89
C THR A 212 3.84 -3.11 -5.78
N THR A 213 4.21 -1.84 -5.83
CA THR A 213 5.40 -1.34 -6.52
C THR A 213 6.72 -1.97 -6.07
N MET A 214 6.77 -2.66 -4.93
CA MET A 214 7.98 -3.39 -4.49
C MET A 214 8.50 -4.35 -5.55
N ILE A 215 7.61 -4.92 -6.37
CA ILE A 215 7.95 -5.88 -7.41
C ILE A 215 8.71 -5.26 -8.59
N ASP A 216 8.59 -3.92 -8.76
CA ASP A 216 9.31 -3.19 -9.81
C ASP A 216 10.83 -3.33 -9.65
N GLY A 217 11.31 -3.61 -8.42
CA GLY A 217 12.71 -3.89 -8.13
C GLY A 217 13.25 -5.16 -8.78
N LEU A 218 12.38 -6.12 -9.11
CA LEU A 218 12.72 -7.35 -9.84
C LEU A 218 12.61 -7.19 -11.38
N GLY A 219 12.05 -6.08 -11.84
CA GLY A 219 11.80 -5.83 -13.26
C GLY A 219 10.42 -6.29 -13.73
N VAL A 220 9.49 -6.45 -12.80
CA VAL A 220 8.06 -6.69 -13.09
C VAL A 220 7.30 -5.39 -12.87
N LEU A 221 6.63 -4.88 -13.90
CA LEU A 221 5.89 -3.62 -13.80
C LEU A 221 4.62 -3.82 -12.97
N GLY A 222 4.54 -3.12 -11.84
CA GLY A 222 3.41 -3.26 -10.93
C GLY A 222 3.10 -2.00 -10.13
N TRP A 223 1.81 -1.73 -9.88
CA TRP A 223 1.37 -0.62 -9.03
C TRP A 223 0.08 -0.89 -8.28
N GLY A 224 -0.17 -0.05 -7.27
CA GLY A 224 -1.38 -0.11 -6.47
C GLY A 224 -2.60 0.48 -7.19
N VAL A 225 -3.72 -0.23 -7.08
CA VAL A 225 -5.05 0.20 -7.55
C VAL A 225 -6.06 0.06 -6.43
N GLY A 226 -7.26 0.59 -6.59
CA GLY A 226 -8.37 0.31 -5.69
C GLY A 226 -8.94 -1.09 -5.85
N GLY A 227 -9.62 -1.60 -4.81
CA GLY A 227 -10.28 -2.91 -4.85
C GLY A 227 -11.25 -3.03 -6.03
N ILE A 228 -12.07 -2.00 -6.25
CA ILE A 228 -13.06 -1.93 -7.31
C ILE A 228 -12.41 -2.03 -8.71
N GLU A 229 -11.29 -1.36 -8.91
CA GLU A 229 -10.54 -1.39 -10.16
C GLU A 229 -9.88 -2.77 -10.37
N ALA A 230 -9.33 -3.36 -9.31
CA ALA A 230 -8.81 -4.72 -9.35
C ALA A 230 -9.88 -5.76 -9.70
N GLU A 231 -11.10 -5.61 -9.16
CA GLU A 231 -12.25 -6.46 -9.48
C GLU A 231 -12.61 -6.37 -10.97
N ALA A 232 -12.64 -5.17 -11.54
CA ALA A 232 -12.90 -4.98 -12.96
C ALA A 232 -11.82 -5.63 -13.84
N VAL A 233 -10.55 -5.51 -13.45
CA VAL A 233 -9.42 -6.18 -14.13
C VAL A 233 -9.57 -7.69 -14.07
N MET A 234 -9.89 -8.24 -12.90
CA MET A 234 -10.18 -9.69 -12.77
C MET A 234 -11.30 -10.15 -13.69
N LEU A 235 -12.27 -9.29 -13.96
CA LEU A 235 -13.38 -9.57 -14.88
C LEU A 235 -13.08 -9.23 -16.37
N GLY A 236 -11.81 -8.90 -16.70
CA GLY A 236 -11.34 -8.74 -18.07
C GLY A 236 -11.45 -7.31 -18.62
N GLN A 237 -11.79 -6.32 -17.77
CA GLN A 237 -11.78 -4.91 -18.19
C GLN A 237 -10.34 -4.39 -18.15
N PRO A 238 -9.79 -3.83 -19.25
CA PRO A 238 -8.50 -3.14 -19.21
C PRO A 238 -8.57 -1.94 -18.26
N ILE A 239 -7.46 -1.63 -17.61
CA ILE A 239 -7.29 -0.36 -16.92
C ILE A 239 -7.18 0.73 -17.98
N SER A 240 -8.02 1.75 -17.87
CA SER A 240 -7.86 2.98 -18.65
C SER A 240 -6.91 3.91 -17.88
N MET A 241 -5.81 4.29 -18.50
CA MET A 241 -4.83 5.18 -17.88
C MET A 241 -4.33 6.22 -18.87
N VAL A 242 -4.07 7.42 -18.37
CA VAL A 242 -3.33 8.41 -19.13
C VAL A 242 -1.90 7.95 -19.28
N LEU A 243 -1.37 7.96 -20.49
CA LEU A 243 -0.01 7.53 -20.80
C LEU A 243 1.00 8.30 -19.93
N PRO A 244 1.78 7.64 -19.07
CA PRO A 244 2.56 8.34 -18.04
C PRO A 244 3.80 9.01 -18.60
N GLU A 245 4.16 10.15 -18.02
CA GLU A 245 5.52 10.65 -18.11
C GLU A 245 6.47 9.71 -17.37
N VAL A 246 7.69 9.54 -17.86
CA VAL A 246 8.73 8.72 -17.22
C VAL A 246 9.92 9.58 -16.83
N VAL A 247 10.21 9.61 -15.54
CA VAL A 247 11.38 10.31 -14.97
C VAL A 247 12.53 9.31 -14.84
N GLY A 248 13.58 9.50 -15.60
CA GLY A 248 14.80 8.70 -15.47
C GLY A 248 15.62 9.12 -14.28
N TYR A 249 15.88 8.20 -13.34
CA TYR A 249 16.71 8.45 -12.15
C TYR A 249 18.04 7.73 -12.29
N LYS A 250 19.11 8.50 -12.56
CA LYS A 250 20.45 7.96 -12.79
C LYS A 250 21.16 7.70 -11.47
N LEU A 251 21.50 6.43 -11.21
CA LEU A 251 22.37 6.04 -10.12
C LEU A 251 23.82 5.84 -10.63
N SER A 252 24.79 6.39 -9.91
CA SER A 252 26.20 6.27 -10.23
C SER A 252 27.04 6.12 -8.96
N GLY A 253 28.19 5.47 -9.07
CA GLY A 253 29.07 5.17 -7.94
C GLY A 253 28.69 3.89 -7.19
N THR A 254 29.41 3.61 -6.12
CA THR A 254 29.20 2.46 -5.24
C THR A 254 28.87 2.97 -3.83
N PRO A 255 27.85 2.43 -3.15
CA PRO A 255 27.54 2.82 -1.79
C PRO A 255 28.68 2.55 -0.82
N ASP A 256 28.94 3.47 0.11
CA ASP A 256 29.90 3.24 1.19
C ASP A 256 29.50 2.04 2.05
N LYS A 257 30.52 1.42 2.67
CA LYS A 257 30.35 0.22 3.52
C LYS A 257 29.43 0.42 4.76
N PHE A 258 29.13 1.64 5.14
CA PHE A 258 28.23 1.96 6.26
C PHE A 258 26.81 2.36 5.81
N ILE A 259 26.58 2.53 4.52
CA ILE A 259 25.27 2.90 3.97
C ILE A 259 24.40 1.66 3.84
N THR A 260 23.21 1.72 4.44
CA THR A 260 22.17 0.69 4.31
C THR A 260 21.21 1.02 3.16
N SER A 261 20.45 0.01 2.70
CA SER A 261 19.35 0.22 1.72
C SER A 261 18.35 1.27 2.21
N THR A 262 18.12 1.33 3.51
CA THR A 262 17.19 2.30 4.12
C THR A 262 17.69 3.74 3.94
N ASP A 263 19.00 3.97 4.02
CA ASP A 263 19.58 5.31 3.80
C ASP A 263 19.44 5.75 2.34
N ILE A 264 19.68 4.80 1.41
CA ILE A 264 19.51 5.04 -0.03
C ILE A 264 18.06 5.39 -0.33
N VAL A 265 17.11 4.57 0.12
CA VAL A 265 15.69 4.79 -0.19
C VAL A 265 15.16 6.08 0.40
N LEU A 266 15.56 6.46 1.61
CA LEU A 266 15.16 7.73 2.22
C LEU A 266 15.72 8.94 1.45
N THR A 267 16.95 8.84 0.92
CA THR A 267 17.56 9.86 0.08
C THR A 267 16.81 10.01 -1.25
N VAL A 268 16.56 8.92 -1.93
CA VAL A 268 15.78 8.87 -3.17
C VAL A 268 14.37 9.44 -2.95
N THR A 269 13.71 9.03 -1.86
CA THR A 269 12.37 9.50 -1.49
C THR A 269 12.34 11.02 -1.32
N LYS A 270 13.29 11.56 -0.58
CA LYS A 270 13.40 13.01 -0.40
C LYS A 270 13.59 13.75 -1.72
N HIS A 271 14.51 13.30 -2.55
CA HIS A 271 14.82 13.93 -3.82
C HIS A 271 13.61 13.90 -4.78
N LEU A 272 13.00 12.73 -4.96
CA LEU A 272 11.84 12.57 -5.83
C LEU A 272 10.63 13.38 -5.34
N ARG A 273 10.43 13.47 -4.02
CA ARG A 273 9.40 14.31 -3.42
C ARG A 273 9.60 15.79 -3.74
N GLN A 274 10.83 16.27 -3.70
CA GLN A 274 11.17 17.65 -4.07
C GLN A 274 11.00 17.94 -5.56
N VAL A 275 11.27 16.94 -6.41
CA VAL A 275 11.11 17.04 -7.87
C VAL A 275 9.64 17.05 -8.28
N GLY A 276 8.77 16.38 -7.54
CA GLY A 276 7.35 16.24 -7.84
C GLY A 276 7.08 15.20 -8.94
N VAL A 277 6.97 13.94 -8.53
CA VAL A 277 6.77 12.79 -9.44
C VAL A 277 5.37 12.17 -9.33
N VAL A 278 4.42 12.88 -8.74
CA VAL A 278 3.04 12.41 -8.56
C VAL A 278 2.41 12.07 -9.92
N GLY A 279 1.87 10.85 -10.03
CA GLY A 279 1.24 10.34 -11.24
C GLY A 279 2.20 9.94 -12.38
N LYS A 280 3.52 10.03 -12.17
CA LYS A 280 4.56 9.66 -13.14
C LYS A 280 5.12 8.28 -12.83
N PHE A 281 5.79 7.69 -13.83
CA PHE A 281 6.69 6.56 -13.59
C PHE A 281 8.10 7.09 -13.30
N VAL A 282 8.81 6.38 -12.44
CA VAL A 282 10.26 6.58 -12.24
C VAL A 282 10.96 5.32 -12.75
N GLU A 283 11.95 5.48 -13.61
CA GLU A 283 12.76 4.37 -14.11
C GLU A 283 14.22 4.59 -13.74
N PHE A 284 14.80 3.61 -13.04
CA PHE A 284 16.17 3.69 -12.55
C PHE A 284 17.16 3.17 -13.60
N PHE A 285 18.24 3.91 -13.80
CA PHE A 285 19.25 3.58 -14.79
C PHE A 285 20.65 4.04 -14.35
N GLY A 286 21.66 3.71 -15.18
CA GLY A 286 23.06 4.02 -14.91
C GLY A 286 23.82 2.93 -14.15
N PRO A 287 25.16 2.99 -14.12
CA PRO A 287 26.01 1.88 -13.64
C PRO A 287 25.86 1.59 -12.14
N GLY A 288 25.43 2.55 -11.35
CA GLY A 288 25.16 2.34 -9.91
C GLY A 288 24.03 1.35 -9.63
N VAL A 289 23.10 1.17 -10.57
CA VAL A 289 22.00 0.18 -10.40
C VAL A 289 22.55 -1.24 -10.37
N ALA A 290 23.57 -1.56 -11.16
CA ALA A 290 24.21 -2.88 -11.19
C ALA A 290 24.91 -3.24 -9.84
N GLN A 291 25.15 -2.26 -8.97
CA GLN A 291 25.74 -2.47 -7.64
C GLN A 291 24.70 -2.76 -6.56
N LEU A 292 23.40 -2.60 -6.88
CA LEU A 292 22.30 -2.85 -5.96
C LEU A 292 21.79 -4.27 -6.12
N SER A 293 21.63 -4.98 -5.00
CA SER A 293 20.92 -6.26 -4.97
C SER A 293 19.43 -6.06 -5.33
N ILE A 294 18.74 -7.14 -5.69
CA ILE A 294 17.28 -7.07 -5.90
C ILE A 294 16.57 -6.64 -4.62
N ALA A 295 17.05 -7.04 -3.45
CA ALA A 295 16.50 -6.60 -2.17
C ALA A 295 16.63 -5.08 -1.96
N ASP A 296 17.75 -4.46 -2.38
CA ASP A 296 17.92 -3.01 -2.33
C ASP A 296 16.98 -2.30 -3.31
N ARG A 297 16.89 -2.79 -4.56
CA ARG A 297 15.99 -2.26 -5.59
C ARG A 297 14.52 -2.37 -5.13
N ALA A 298 14.14 -3.51 -4.55
CA ALA A 298 12.81 -3.75 -4.01
C ALA A 298 12.49 -2.80 -2.84
N THR A 299 13.47 -2.50 -1.97
CA THR A 299 13.32 -1.52 -0.89
C THR A 299 13.05 -0.11 -1.44
N ILE A 300 13.75 0.30 -2.50
CA ILE A 300 13.55 1.59 -3.17
C ILE A 300 12.18 1.63 -3.84
N ALA A 301 11.81 0.57 -4.56
CA ALA A 301 10.54 0.46 -5.26
C ALA A 301 9.34 0.37 -4.28
N ASN A 302 9.52 -0.26 -3.13
CA ASN A 302 8.50 -0.36 -2.08
C ASN A 302 8.04 1.03 -1.60
N MET A 303 8.95 1.98 -1.45
CA MET A 303 8.61 3.34 -1.00
C MET A 303 8.13 4.26 -2.14
N CYS A 304 7.75 3.72 -3.29
CA CYS A 304 7.17 4.49 -4.40
C CYS A 304 5.97 5.36 -3.99
N PRO A 305 5.00 4.86 -3.19
CA PRO A 305 3.90 5.68 -2.69
C PRO A 305 4.37 6.85 -1.82
N GLU A 306 5.46 6.71 -1.08
CA GLU A 306 6.00 7.74 -0.20
C GLU A 306 6.60 8.92 -0.97
N TYR A 307 7.25 8.69 -2.10
CA TYR A 307 7.66 9.79 -2.98
C TYR A 307 6.61 10.20 -4.01
N GLY A 308 5.51 9.44 -4.13
CA GLY A 308 4.32 9.83 -4.88
C GLY A 308 4.29 9.38 -6.34
N ALA A 309 5.23 8.57 -6.81
CA ALA A 309 5.18 8.01 -8.16
C ALA A 309 4.15 6.89 -8.30
N THR A 310 3.76 6.55 -9.52
CA THR A 310 2.86 5.43 -9.80
C THR A 310 3.63 4.11 -9.84
N ALA A 311 4.80 4.08 -10.45
CA ALA A 311 5.69 2.93 -10.53
C ALA A 311 7.15 3.37 -10.36
N ALA A 312 8.02 2.44 -9.94
CA ALA A 312 9.43 2.67 -9.65
C ALA A 312 10.29 1.54 -10.24
N PHE A 313 10.44 1.56 -11.54
CA PHE A 313 10.84 0.42 -12.34
C PHE A 313 12.36 0.26 -12.48
N PHE A 314 12.84 -0.95 -12.27
CA PHE A 314 14.21 -1.40 -12.52
C PHE A 314 14.17 -2.47 -13.62
N PRO A 315 14.57 -2.18 -14.85
CA PRO A 315 14.64 -3.17 -15.92
C PRO A 315 15.44 -4.41 -15.54
N VAL A 316 14.98 -5.58 -16.00
CA VAL A 316 15.60 -6.89 -15.73
C VAL A 316 17.03 -6.93 -16.27
N ASP A 317 17.98 -7.38 -15.45
CA ASP A 317 19.39 -7.53 -15.77
C ASP A 317 19.94 -8.88 -15.23
N GLU A 318 21.25 -9.03 -15.28
CA GLU A 318 21.94 -10.21 -14.77
C GLU A 318 21.73 -10.43 -13.26
N VAL A 319 21.65 -9.34 -12.48
CA VAL A 319 21.39 -9.43 -11.02
C VAL A 319 19.96 -9.97 -10.77
N SER A 320 19.02 -9.65 -11.65
CA SER A 320 17.65 -10.21 -11.57
C SER A 320 17.67 -11.73 -11.81
N ILE A 321 18.47 -12.21 -12.78
CA ILE A 321 18.60 -13.65 -13.05
C ILE A 321 19.26 -14.37 -11.88
N GLN A 322 20.32 -13.81 -11.31
CA GLN A 322 20.98 -14.36 -10.12
C GLN A 322 20.02 -14.46 -8.91
N TYR A 323 19.13 -13.48 -8.75
CA TYR A 323 18.12 -13.52 -7.70
C TYR A 323 17.11 -14.65 -7.93
N LEU A 324 16.69 -14.89 -9.16
CA LEU A 324 15.80 -16.01 -9.50
C LEU A 324 16.50 -17.37 -9.24
N GLU A 325 17.80 -17.47 -9.46
CA GLU A 325 18.58 -18.66 -9.05
C GLU A 325 18.56 -18.85 -7.55
N GLN A 326 18.77 -17.77 -6.81
CA GLN A 326 18.77 -17.79 -5.34
C GLN A 326 17.40 -18.16 -4.75
N THR A 327 16.31 -17.71 -5.38
CA THR A 327 14.94 -18.03 -4.92
C THR A 327 14.41 -19.37 -5.40
N GLY A 328 15.22 -20.16 -6.11
CA GLY A 328 14.93 -21.54 -6.45
C GLY A 328 14.24 -21.75 -7.80
N GLU A 329 14.26 -20.74 -8.69
CA GLU A 329 13.79 -20.91 -10.06
C GLU A 329 14.73 -21.84 -10.87
N TYR A 330 14.16 -22.82 -11.56
CA TYR A 330 14.94 -23.81 -12.29
C TYR A 330 15.70 -23.18 -13.47
N ALA A 331 16.89 -23.72 -13.76
CA ALA A 331 17.77 -23.24 -14.82
C ALA A 331 17.10 -23.16 -16.22
N GLU A 332 16.19 -24.10 -16.53
CA GLU A 332 15.41 -24.06 -17.78
C GLU A 332 14.52 -22.84 -17.87
N LYS A 333 13.88 -22.44 -16.74
CA LYS A 333 13.00 -21.27 -16.66
C LYS A 333 13.78 -19.98 -16.83
N GLN A 334 14.96 -19.90 -16.25
CA GLN A 334 15.87 -18.75 -16.40
C GLN A 334 16.35 -18.60 -17.83
N ALA A 335 16.64 -19.72 -18.49
CA ALA A 335 17.10 -19.75 -19.89
C ALA A 335 16.04 -19.14 -20.83
N TYR A 336 14.76 -19.49 -20.70
CA TYR A 336 13.74 -18.90 -21.54
C TYR A 336 13.45 -17.43 -21.17
N ILE A 337 13.50 -17.06 -19.88
CA ILE A 337 13.35 -15.67 -19.44
C ILE A 337 14.39 -14.78 -20.13
N THR A 338 15.66 -15.14 -20.03
CA THR A 338 16.76 -14.41 -20.66
C THR A 338 16.62 -14.38 -22.17
N LYS A 339 16.27 -15.53 -22.81
CA LYS A 339 16.10 -15.63 -24.26
C LYS A 339 14.97 -14.73 -24.76
N TYR A 340 13.82 -14.75 -24.07
CA TYR A 340 12.67 -13.92 -24.40
C TYR A 340 13.01 -12.42 -24.27
N LEU A 341 13.51 -12.00 -23.10
CA LEU A 341 13.80 -10.58 -22.84
C LEU A 341 14.87 -10.01 -23.80
N LYS A 342 15.86 -10.82 -24.19
CA LYS A 342 16.83 -10.43 -25.23
C LYS A 342 16.19 -10.31 -26.60
N ALA A 343 15.29 -11.22 -26.98
CA ALA A 343 14.58 -11.19 -28.26
C ALA A 343 13.71 -9.94 -28.43
N VAL A 344 13.05 -9.50 -27.35
CA VAL A 344 12.20 -8.30 -27.33
C VAL A 344 12.95 -7.05 -26.86
N ALA A 345 14.29 -7.07 -26.78
CA ALA A 345 15.13 -5.94 -26.34
C ALA A 345 14.72 -5.35 -24.95
N MET A 346 14.25 -6.20 -24.04
CA MET A 346 13.89 -5.80 -22.66
C MET A 346 14.91 -6.27 -21.60
N PHE A 347 15.99 -6.94 -21.99
CA PHE A 347 17.09 -7.30 -21.09
C PHE A 347 18.10 -6.15 -21.02
N ARG A 348 18.37 -5.66 -19.81
CA ARG A 348 19.19 -4.46 -19.59
C ARG A 348 20.62 -4.80 -19.21
N ASP A 349 21.60 -4.14 -19.85
CA ASP A 349 22.95 -3.98 -19.35
C ASP A 349 23.14 -2.54 -18.88
N TYR A 350 23.22 -2.33 -17.59
CA TYR A 350 23.35 -0.99 -17.00
C TYR A 350 24.69 -0.31 -17.27
N ASN A 351 25.69 -1.04 -17.73
CA ASN A 351 26.98 -0.48 -18.16
C ASN A 351 26.96 -0.03 -19.63
N ASN A 352 25.95 -0.46 -20.39
CA ASN A 352 25.80 -0.11 -21.81
C ASN A 352 24.95 1.14 -21.98
N VAL A 353 25.58 2.28 -22.08
CA VAL A 353 24.92 3.60 -22.28
C VAL A 353 24.09 3.67 -23.57
N SER A 354 24.41 2.85 -24.60
CA SER A 354 23.64 2.85 -25.84
C SER A 354 22.22 2.31 -25.68
N GLN A 355 21.95 1.60 -24.59
CA GLN A 355 20.62 1.13 -24.23
C GLN A 355 19.83 2.13 -23.38
N ASP A 356 20.38 3.30 -23.04
CA ASP A 356 19.66 4.30 -22.28
C ASP A 356 18.48 4.82 -23.11
N PRO A 357 17.23 4.74 -22.59
CA PRO A 357 16.07 5.22 -23.30
C PRO A 357 15.93 6.75 -23.23
N ASP A 358 14.97 7.29 -23.97
CA ASP A 358 14.56 8.68 -23.77
C ASP A 358 13.66 8.76 -22.54
N PHE A 359 13.81 9.82 -21.73
CA PHE A 359 12.98 10.11 -20.58
C PHE A 359 12.31 11.47 -20.73
N THR A 360 11.18 11.68 -20.05
CA THR A 360 10.56 13.01 -19.96
C THR A 360 11.53 14.00 -19.30
N ARG A 361 12.18 13.53 -18.26
CA ARG A 361 13.20 14.26 -17.49
C ARG A 361 14.22 13.28 -16.92
N THR A 362 15.48 13.63 -17.01
CA THR A 362 16.56 12.87 -16.39
C THR A 362 17.02 13.58 -15.11
N LEU A 363 17.09 12.82 -14.04
CA LEU A 363 17.68 13.24 -12.79
C LEU A 363 18.99 12.51 -12.59
N THR A 364 20.05 13.25 -12.33
CA THR A 364 21.35 12.67 -11.99
C THR A 364 21.56 12.93 -10.51
N ASP A 365 21.57 11.88 -9.71
CA ASP A 365 21.93 12.02 -8.32
C ASP A 365 23.45 11.96 -8.16
N THR A 366 24.05 13.13 -7.99
CA THR A 366 25.44 13.25 -7.57
C THR A 366 25.61 13.03 -6.07
N SER A 367 24.52 12.90 -5.31
CA SER A 367 24.55 12.74 -3.87
C SER A 367 24.96 11.33 -3.44
N LEU A 368 24.74 10.30 -4.25
CA LEU A 368 25.37 8.99 -4.05
C LEU A 368 26.90 9.09 -4.23
N VAL A 369 27.36 9.89 -5.19
CA VAL A 369 28.78 10.22 -5.37
C VAL A 369 29.29 11.12 -4.23
N LEU A 370 28.50 12.07 -3.75
CA LEU A 370 28.81 12.91 -2.59
C LEU A 370 28.83 12.11 -1.27
N CYS A 371 28.02 11.07 -1.13
CA CYS A 371 28.20 10.09 -0.05
C CYS A 371 29.52 9.29 -0.18
N CYS A 372 29.99 9.04 -1.41
CA CYS A 372 31.25 8.30 -1.64
C CYS A 372 32.52 9.17 -1.61
N CYS A 373 32.43 10.47 -1.93
CA CYS A 373 33.62 11.33 -2.12
C CYS A 373 34.02 12.16 -0.88
N PHE A 374 33.23 12.17 0.20
CA PHE A 374 33.58 12.91 1.42
C PHE A 374 34.13 12.04 2.54
N PHE A 375 34.50 10.79 2.25
CA PHE A 375 34.93 9.83 3.27
C PHE A 375 36.32 9.28 3.03
N ASP A 376 37.30 10.17 2.97
CA ASP A 376 38.65 9.83 3.41
C ASP A 376 38.73 10.03 4.92
N SER A 377 38.89 8.95 5.63
CA SER A 377 39.42 8.73 7.00
C SER A 377 38.66 9.22 8.24
N LEU A 378 37.37 9.53 8.21
CA LEU A 378 36.64 9.76 9.46
C LEU A 378 35.18 9.25 9.42
N THR A 379 35.03 7.92 9.53
CA THR A 379 34.16 7.23 10.47
C THR A 379 32.64 7.33 10.34
N LEU A 380 31.97 6.24 10.78
CA LEU A 380 30.62 6.04 11.35
C LEU A 380 29.86 7.35 11.73
N LEU A 381 30.61 8.35 12.24
CA LEU A 381 30.17 9.70 12.57
C LEU A 381 29.42 10.43 11.45
N GLN A 382 29.66 10.12 10.19
CA GLN A 382 29.08 10.88 9.07
C GLN A 382 27.80 10.24 8.52
N THR A 383 27.59 8.94 8.71
CA THR A 383 26.30 8.29 8.44
C THR A 383 25.23 8.87 9.37
N LEU A 384 25.60 9.11 10.64
CA LEU A 384 24.74 9.77 11.62
C LEU A 384 24.56 11.27 11.32
N LYS A 385 25.59 11.99 10.75
CA LYS A 385 25.44 13.36 10.21
C LYS A 385 24.59 13.41 8.95
N PHE A 386 24.58 12.36 8.15
CA PHE A 386 23.72 12.23 6.99
C PHE A 386 22.25 12.05 7.42
N VAL A 387 21.95 11.28 8.45
CA VAL A 387 20.63 11.23 9.10
C VAL A 387 20.25 12.62 9.65
N LYS A 388 21.18 13.42 10.18
CA LYS A 388 20.97 14.84 10.58
C LYS A 388 20.77 15.79 9.38
N ARG A 389 21.41 15.56 8.23
CA ARG A 389 21.22 16.33 6.98
C ARG A 389 19.99 15.91 6.20
N LEU A 390 19.53 14.67 6.34
CA LEU A 390 18.21 14.25 5.92
C LEU A 390 17.14 14.89 6.83
N LYS A 391 16.92 16.20 6.65
CA LYS A 391 15.73 16.90 7.16
C LYS A 391 14.45 16.38 6.48
N CYS A 392 14.36 15.11 6.24
CA CYS A 392 13.16 14.43 5.83
C CYS A 392 12.43 14.00 7.07
N HIS A 393 11.57 14.83 7.63
CA HIS A 393 10.61 14.52 8.69
C HIS A 393 11.13 13.70 9.88
N PHE A 394 12.41 13.34 9.92
CA PHE A 394 13.16 13.01 11.11
C PHE A 394 13.48 14.34 11.83
N VAL A 395 12.46 14.92 12.38
CA VAL A 395 12.69 15.86 13.48
C VAL A 395 13.18 14.98 14.61
N LEU A 396 14.49 14.75 14.67
CA LEU A 396 15.13 14.38 15.91
C LEU A 396 14.59 15.38 16.93
N LEU A 397 13.88 14.90 17.95
CA LEU A 397 13.48 15.73 19.09
C LEU A 397 14.70 16.35 19.81
N CYS A 398 15.93 16.01 19.39
CA CYS A 398 17.15 16.70 19.82
C CYS A 398 17.30 18.11 19.24
N ASP A 399 16.67 18.48 18.13
CA ASP A 399 16.49 19.89 17.76
C ASP A 399 15.24 20.40 18.51
N THR A 400 15.46 20.62 19.81
CA THR A 400 14.44 20.76 20.85
C THR A 400 13.38 21.82 20.58
N GLN A 401 13.71 22.87 19.84
CA GLN A 401 12.74 23.94 19.56
C GLN A 401 11.76 23.59 18.43
N GLN A 402 12.20 22.89 17.38
CA GLN A 402 11.31 22.55 16.26
C GLN A 402 10.42 21.33 16.56
N GLY A 403 10.94 20.31 17.24
CA GLY A 403 10.17 19.13 17.61
C GLY A 403 9.02 19.43 18.56
N PHE A 404 9.30 20.17 19.65
CA PHE A 404 8.25 20.57 20.59
C PHE A 404 7.23 21.53 19.97
N LYS A 405 7.66 22.41 19.07
CA LYS A 405 6.75 23.30 18.33
C LYS A 405 5.82 22.52 17.40
N GLY A 406 6.31 21.46 16.75
CA GLY A 406 5.51 20.58 15.90
C GLY A 406 4.38 19.88 16.66
N PHE A 407 4.61 19.56 17.95
CA PHE A 407 3.58 18.99 18.83
C PHE A 407 2.81 20.06 19.65
N GLN A 408 3.00 21.33 19.34
CA GLN A 408 2.35 22.46 20.04
C GLN A 408 2.53 22.43 21.56
N MET A 409 3.73 22.05 22.01
CA MET A 409 4.04 21.85 23.41
C MET A 409 4.53 23.14 24.06
N ALA A 410 3.94 23.50 25.19
CA ALA A 410 4.35 24.66 25.96
C ALA A 410 5.76 24.46 26.56
N PRO A 411 6.63 25.50 26.55
CA PRO A 411 8.03 25.38 26.98
C PRO A 411 8.22 24.83 28.39
N GLU A 412 7.35 25.18 29.32
CA GLU A 412 7.35 24.72 30.72
C GLU A 412 7.14 23.20 30.87
N ARG A 413 6.63 22.55 29.83
CA ARG A 413 6.39 21.11 29.81
C ARG A 413 7.51 20.30 29.17
N HIS A 414 8.49 20.93 28.52
CA HIS A 414 9.54 20.23 27.78
C HIS A 414 10.40 19.27 28.65
N SER A 415 10.48 19.51 29.95
CA SER A 415 11.22 18.72 30.93
C SER A 415 10.34 17.77 31.76
N ALA A 416 9.07 17.61 31.39
CA ALA A 416 8.15 16.73 32.12
C ALA A 416 8.69 15.29 32.19
N VAL A 417 8.71 14.75 33.42
CA VAL A 417 9.10 13.37 33.73
C VAL A 417 8.03 12.78 34.64
N VAL A 418 7.54 11.60 34.29
CA VAL A 418 6.52 10.91 35.08
C VAL A 418 7.08 9.56 35.54
N PRO A 419 7.26 9.38 36.87
CA PRO A 419 7.67 8.09 37.44
C PRO A 419 6.47 7.10 37.42
N PHE A 420 6.75 5.82 37.22
CA PHE A 420 5.76 4.77 37.28
C PHE A 420 6.37 3.44 37.71
N GLN A 421 5.55 2.55 38.24
CA GLN A 421 5.97 1.21 38.62
C GLN A 421 5.67 0.21 37.49
N PHE A 422 6.67 -0.62 37.18
CA PHE A 422 6.51 -1.69 36.21
C PHE A 422 7.26 -2.96 36.67
N ASN A 423 6.54 -4.07 36.83
CA ASN A 423 7.10 -5.32 37.32
C ASN A 423 7.88 -5.16 38.65
N GLY A 424 7.39 -4.33 39.58
CA GLY A 424 7.98 -4.10 40.89
C GLY A 424 9.25 -3.23 40.90
N LYS A 425 9.57 -2.58 39.75
CA LYS A 425 10.66 -1.62 39.65
C LYS A 425 10.16 -0.27 39.21
N GLU A 426 10.82 0.78 39.71
CA GLU A 426 10.51 2.16 39.33
C GLU A 426 11.19 2.54 37.99
N TYR A 427 10.44 3.13 37.12
CA TYR A 427 10.87 3.71 35.84
C TYR A 427 10.30 5.10 35.67
N SER A 428 10.80 5.84 34.70
CA SER A 428 10.26 7.14 34.34
C SER A 428 10.11 7.28 32.82
N LEU A 429 9.06 7.99 32.41
CA LEU A 429 8.84 8.42 31.04
C LEU A 429 8.97 9.94 30.93
N SER A 430 9.47 10.39 29.79
CA SER A 430 9.57 11.79 29.41
C SER A 430 9.16 11.96 27.94
N HIS A 431 9.11 13.20 27.47
CA HIS A 431 8.93 13.40 26.03
C HIS A 431 10.07 12.75 25.23
N GLY A 432 9.73 12.01 24.19
CA GLY A 432 10.67 11.26 23.36
C GLY A 432 11.05 9.88 23.91
N SER A 433 10.51 9.45 25.07
CA SER A 433 10.69 8.07 25.52
C SER A 433 10.10 7.08 24.51
N VAL A 434 10.89 6.05 24.18
CA VAL A 434 10.44 4.95 23.30
C VAL A 434 9.56 4.00 24.08
N VAL A 435 8.35 3.75 23.58
CA VAL A 435 7.39 2.80 24.18
C VAL A 435 7.03 1.65 23.22
N ILE A 436 7.29 1.81 21.92
CA ILE A 436 7.18 0.77 20.90
C ILE A 436 8.46 0.75 20.07
N ALA A 437 9.03 -0.43 19.88
CA ALA A 437 10.15 -0.68 18.97
C ALA A 437 9.83 -1.91 18.13
N ALA A 438 9.55 -1.74 16.85
CA ALA A 438 9.02 -2.79 15.99
C ALA A 438 9.88 -2.96 14.73
N ILE A 439 10.44 -4.15 14.54
CA ILE A 439 10.97 -4.57 13.24
C ILE A 439 9.79 -5.14 12.46
N THR A 440 9.33 -4.40 11.44
CA THR A 440 8.11 -4.72 10.67
C THR A 440 8.43 -5.29 9.31
N SER A 441 7.50 -6.06 8.75
CA SER A 441 7.68 -6.84 7.52
C SER A 441 7.69 -6.05 6.21
N CYS A 442 7.20 -4.82 6.19
CA CYS A 442 6.81 -4.19 4.91
C CYS A 442 7.98 -3.81 3.99
N THR A 443 9.05 -3.18 4.50
CA THR A 443 10.06 -2.54 3.64
C THR A 443 11.40 -3.26 3.70
N ASN A 444 11.86 -3.64 4.86
CA ASN A 444 13.24 -4.04 5.09
C ASN A 444 13.45 -5.54 5.29
N THR A 445 12.42 -6.32 5.66
CA THR A 445 12.61 -7.73 6.00
C THR A 445 12.92 -8.63 4.80
N SER A 446 12.60 -8.18 3.58
CA SER A 446 13.04 -8.84 2.35
C SER A 446 14.51 -8.66 2.05
N ASN A 447 15.23 -7.84 2.83
CA ASN A 447 16.66 -7.60 2.66
C ASN A 447 17.46 -8.34 3.74
N PRO A 448 18.09 -9.47 3.40
CA PRO A 448 18.88 -10.26 4.35
C PRO A 448 20.02 -9.48 4.99
N SER A 449 20.72 -8.62 4.23
CA SER A 449 21.84 -7.83 4.77
C SER A 449 21.41 -6.95 5.94
N VAL A 450 20.24 -6.29 5.82
CA VAL A 450 19.74 -5.39 6.86
C VAL A 450 19.25 -6.18 8.08
N MET A 451 18.61 -7.32 7.85
CA MET A 451 18.10 -8.17 8.93
C MET A 451 19.22 -8.87 9.69
N LEU A 452 20.22 -9.41 8.98
CA LEU A 452 21.41 -9.99 9.59
C LEU A 452 22.25 -8.92 10.31
N GLY A 453 22.32 -7.71 9.74
CA GLY A 453 22.93 -6.55 10.40
C GLY A 453 22.25 -6.22 11.73
N ALA A 454 20.93 -6.28 11.81
CA ALA A 454 20.17 -6.10 13.06
C ALA A 454 20.50 -7.22 14.07
N GLY A 455 20.55 -8.47 13.62
CA GLY A 455 20.90 -9.62 14.46
C GLY A 455 22.35 -9.54 15.01
N LEU A 456 23.32 -9.15 14.18
CA LEU A 456 24.71 -8.96 14.59
C LEU A 456 24.86 -7.78 15.57
N LEU A 457 24.12 -6.70 15.38
CA LEU A 457 24.07 -5.59 16.33
C LEU A 457 23.50 -6.05 17.68
N ALA A 458 22.43 -6.85 17.67
CA ALA A 458 21.87 -7.43 18.89
C ALA A 458 22.88 -8.33 19.61
N LYS A 459 23.64 -9.15 18.88
CA LYS A 459 24.72 -9.98 19.41
C LYS A 459 25.75 -9.13 20.14
N LYS A 460 26.33 -8.14 19.45
CA LYS A 460 27.35 -7.24 20.04
C LYS A 460 26.80 -6.46 21.23
N ALA A 461 25.54 -6.05 21.20
CA ALA A 461 24.90 -5.36 22.32
C ALA A 461 24.79 -6.26 23.57
N ILE A 462 24.37 -7.50 23.41
CA ILE A 462 24.28 -8.48 24.50
C ILE A 462 25.68 -8.81 25.06
N GLU A 463 26.67 -9.00 24.17
CA GLU A 463 28.06 -9.24 24.57
C GLU A 463 28.66 -8.06 25.35
N CYS A 464 28.19 -6.84 25.11
CA CYS A 464 28.52 -5.63 25.90
C CYS A 464 27.69 -5.46 27.18
N GLY A 465 26.78 -6.40 27.50
CA GLY A 465 25.94 -6.36 28.69
C GLY A 465 24.77 -5.38 28.60
N LEU A 466 24.32 -5.02 27.39
CA LEU A 466 23.20 -4.11 27.18
C LEU A 466 21.85 -4.85 27.17
N SER A 467 20.79 -4.13 27.50
CA SER A 467 19.43 -4.66 27.52
C SER A 467 18.40 -3.61 27.15
N VAL A 468 17.21 -4.03 26.77
CA VAL A 468 16.07 -3.15 26.49
C VAL A 468 15.15 -3.09 27.71
N LYS A 469 14.71 -1.89 28.09
CA LYS A 469 13.80 -1.69 29.23
C LYS A 469 12.52 -2.51 29.04
N PRO A 470 12.04 -3.21 30.08
CA PRO A 470 11.00 -4.24 29.96
C PRO A 470 9.61 -3.66 29.60
N TYR A 471 9.37 -2.40 29.85
CA TYR A 471 8.12 -1.72 29.50
C TYR A 471 8.03 -1.33 28.02
N ILE A 472 9.15 -1.33 27.29
CA ILE A 472 9.15 -1.05 25.84
C ILE A 472 8.58 -2.27 25.12
N LYS A 473 7.55 -2.06 24.34
CA LYS A 473 6.93 -3.10 23.53
C LYS A 473 7.78 -3.35 22.28
N THR A 474 8.57 -4.43 22.34
CA THR A 474 9.42 -4.87 21.21
C THR A 474 8.73 -5.97 20.42
N SER A 475 8.95 -6.01 19.11
CA SER A 475 8.42 -7.05 18.23
C SER A 475 9.29 -7.24 16.98
N LEU A 476 9.34 -8.49 16.52
CA LEU A 476 9.91 -8.88 15.24
C LEU A 476 8.79 -9.52 14.41
N SER A 477 8.48 -8.93 13.26
CA SER A 477 7.48 -9.41 12.33
C SER A 477 8.16 -9.70 10.99
N PRO A 478 8.65 -10.94 10.74
CA PRO A 478 9.28 -11.29 9.47
C PRO A 478 8.29 -11.23 8.31
N GLY A 479 8.78 -10.88 7.14
CA GLY A 479 7.96 -10.83 5.93
C GLY A 479 7.72 -12.19 5.27
N SER A 480 8.52 -13.20 5.62
CA SER A 480 8.32 -14.60 5.21
C SER A 480 9.03 -15.56 6.17
N GLY A 481 8.76 -16.86 6.02
CA GLY A 481 9.47 -17.90 6.75
C GLY A 481 10.96 -17.95 6.43
N VAL A 482 11.38 -17.46 5.28
CA VAL A 482 12.79 -17.38 4.84
C VAL A 482 13.59 -16.52 5.81
N VAL A 483 13.04 -15.39 6.26
CA VAL A 483 13.70 -14.48 7.23
C VAL A 483 13.98 -15.20 8.54
N THR A 484 12.98 -15.92 9.05
CA THR A 484 13.13 -16.67 10.29
C THR A 484 14.15 -17.80 10.16
N TYR A 485 14.19 -18.42 8.98
CA TYR A 485 15.13 -19.50 8.69
C TYR A 485 16.57 -19.01 8.84
N TYR A 486 17.00 -18.01 8.05
CA TYR A 486 18.41 -17.58 8.11
C TYR A 486 18.79 -16.89 9.42
N LEU A 487 17.86 -16.22 10.11
CA LEU A 487 18.14 -15.65 11.44
C LEU A 487 18.37 -16.74 12.49
N LYS A 488 17.68 -17.87 12.41
CA LYS A 488 17.90 -19.03 13.29
C LYS A 488 19.19 -19.75 12.96
N GLU A 489 19.39 -20.12 11.71
CA GLU A 489 20.58 -20.87 11.29
C GLU A 489 21.88 -20.10 11.53
N SER A 490 21.88 -18.77 11.40
CA SER A 490 23.02 -17.93 11.73
C SER A 490 23.21 -17.71 13.25
N GLY A 491 22.29 -18.18 14.08
CA GLY A 491 22.34 -18.03 15.53
C GLY A 491 22.06 -16.63 16.06
N VAL A 492 21.75 -15.66 15.20
CA VAL A 492 21.49 -14.27 15.65
C VAL A 492 20.08 -14.09 16.24
N MET A 493 19.16 -15.02 15.98
CA MET A 493 17.80 -14.99 16.53
C MET A 493 17.80 -15.00 18.06
N ASP A 494 18.68 -15.76 18.69
CA ASP A 494 18.76 -15.88 20.16
C ASP A 494 19.13 -14.55 20.82
N TYR A 495 19.97 -13.74 20.18
CA TYR A 495 20.35 -12.42 20.68
C TYR A 495 19.23 -11.40 20.49
N LEU A 496 18.49 -11.48 19.38
CA LEU A 496 17.28 -10.68 19.17
C LEU A 496 16.23 -10.98 20.26
N SER A 497 15.99 -12.27 20.55
CA SER A 497 15.09 -12.73 21.61
C SER A 497 15.51 -12.22 22.99
N GLN A 498 16.80 -12.26 23.33
CA GLN A 498 17.33 -11.73 24.59
C GLN A 498 17.07 -10.21 24.74
N LEU A 499 17.09 -9.44 23.67
CA LEU A 499 16.67 -8.03 23.66
C LEU A 499 15.15 -7.86 23.65
N GLY A 500 14.39 -8.96 23.59
CA GLY A 500 12.93 -8.97 23.58
C GLY A 500 12.30 -8.81 22.18
N PHE A 501 13.09 -8.92 21.11
CA PHE A 501 12.58 -8.93 19.73
C PHE A 501 12.23 -10.36 19.30
N GLU A 502 11.19 -10.90 19.94
CA GLU A 502 10.61 -12.19 19.57
C GLU A 502 9.78 -12.09 18.29
N VAL A 503 9.71 -13.18 17.54
CA VAL A 503 8.79 -13.31 16.41
C VAL A 503 7.36 -13.30 16.95
N VAL A 504 6.57 -12.30 16.55
CA VAL A 504 5.19 -12.12 17.03
C VAL A 504 4.14 -12.52 16.00
N GLY A 505 4.54 -12.71 14.75
CA GLY A 505 3.69 -13.09 13.63
C GLY A 505 4.38 -12.85 12.29
N TYR A 506 3.73 -13.32 11.21
CA TYR A 506 4.12 -13.08 9.82
C TYR A 506 3.05 -12.22 9.17
N GLY A 507 3.45 -11.11 8.56
CA GLY A 507 2.53 -10.16 7.90
C GLY A 507 2.61 -8.74 8.44
N CYS A 508 1.69 -7.89 7.99
CA CYS A 508 1.67 -6.47 8.33
C CYS A 508 1.01 -6.23 9.70
N MET A 509 1.78 -5.78 10.68
CA MET A 509 1.28 -5.57 12.05
C MET A 509 1.38 -4.10 12.49
N THR A 510 2.49 -3.70 13.10
CA THR A 510 2.63 -2.36 13.68
C THR A 510 2.43 -1.24 12.66
N CYS A 511 2.87 -1.42 11.43
CA CYS A 511 2.74 -0.42 10.36
C CYS A 511 1.28 -0.13 9.97
N ILE A 512 0.36 -1.11 10.11
CA ILE A 512 -1.07 -0.97 9.78
C ILE A 512 -1.95 -0.64 11.00
N GLY A 513 -1.36 -0.57 12.20
CA GLY A 513 -2.12 -0.30 13.43
C GLY A 513 -2.45 -1.55 14.24
N ASN A 514 -1.90 -2.71 13.86
CA ASN A 514 -2.06 -3.95 14.60
C ASN A 514 -0.98 -4.13 15.70
N SER A 515 -0.56 -3.04 16.32
CA SER A 515 0.45 -3.04 17.40
C SER A 515 -0.02 -3.75 18.66
N GLY A 516 -1.33 -3.98 18.83
CA GLY A 516 -1.90 -4.48 20.08
C GLY A 516 -1.80 -3.46 21.23
N PRO A 517 -2.23 -3.80 22.46
CA PRO A 517 -2.25 -2.88 23.57
C PRO A 517 -0.85 -2.58 24.12
N LEU A 518 -0.65 -1.38 24.62
CA LEU A 518 0.48 -1.03 25.49
C LEU A 518 0.18 -1.46 26.94
N PRO A 519 1.21 -1.68 27.78
CA PRO A 519 0.99 -1.89 29.19
C PRO A 519 0.22 -0.74 29.84
N GLU A 520 -0.75 -1.04 30.68
CA GLU A 520 -1.65 -0.06 31.30
C GLU A 520 -0.88 1.01 32.06
N GLN A 521 0.13 0.62 32.85
CA GLN A 521 0.99 1.54 33.60
C GLN A 521 1.72 2.55 32.71
N VAL A 522 2.13 2.12 31.50
CA VAL A 522 2.77 3.00 30.50
C VAL A 522 1.74 4.01 29.97
N VAL A 523 0.53 3.54 29.65
CA VAL A 523 -0.55 4.40 29.16
C VAL A 523 -0.96 5.43 30.20
N GLU A 524 -1.08 5.01 31.48
CA GLU A 524 -1.40 5.89 32.59
C GLU A 524 -0.34 6.98 32.78
N ALA A 525 0.95 6.61 32.81
CA ALA A 525 2.04 7.56 32.92
C ALA A 525 2.09 8.56 31.74
N MET A 526 1.87 8.09 30.52
CA MET A 526 1.77 8.93 29.33
C MET A 526 0.61 9.92 29.43
N THR A 527 -0.54 9.47 29.90
CA THR A 527 -1.77 10.28 30.03
C THR A 527 -1.61 11.30 31.15
N GLN A 528 -1.12 10.90 32.31
CA GLN A 528 -0.88 11.76 33.46
C GLN A 528 0.06 12.93 33.13
N GLY A 529 1.14 12.64 32.40
CA GLY A 529 2.09 13.66 31.99
C GLY A 529 1.75 14.36 30.66
N ASP A 530 0.67 13.94 29.97
CA ASP A 530 0.38 14.30 28.57
C ASP A 530 1.65 14.21 27.72
N LEU A 531 2.39 13.09 27.87
CA LEU A 531 3.70 12.91 27.26
C LEU A 531 3.60 12.59 25.78
N VAL A 532 4.52 13.14 24.99
CA VAL A 532 4.76 12.72 23.61
C VAL A 532 5.75 11.57 23.63
N ALA A 533 5.22 10.36 23.78
CA ALA A 533 6.03 9.15 23.67
C ALA A 533 6.21 8.73 22.20
N ALA A 534 7.26 7.95 21.93
CA ALA A 534 7.70 7.59 20.59
C ALA A 534 7.49 6.10 20.29
N GLY A 535 7.04 5.84 19.05
CA GLY A 535 7.15 4.54 18.39
C GLY A 535 8.25 4.58 17.33
N ILE A 536 9.14 3.57 17.32
CA ILE A 536 10.19 3.39 16.32
C ILE A 536 9.89 2.11 15.54
N LEU A 537 9.84 2.19 14.22
CA LEU A 537 9.52 1.03 13.39
C LEU A 537 10.30 1.03 12.07
N SER A 538 10.60 -0.16 11.57
CA SER A 538 11.26 -0.35 10.26
C SER A 538 10.27 -0.46 9.09
N GLY A 539 9.11 0.19 9.20
CA GLY A 539 8.08 0.20 8.16
C GLY A 539 8.30 1.25 7.07
N ASN A 540 7.26 1.52 6.32
CA ASN A 540 7.27 2.47 5.21
C ASN A 540 6.45 3.74 5.47
N ARG A 541 5.51 3.76 6.41
CA ARG A 541 4.67 4.91 6.76
C ARG A 541 4.53 5.10 8.26
N ASN A 542 4.45 6.35 8.69
CA ASN A 542 4.37 6.74 10.09
C ASN A 542 3.26 7.77 10.35
N PHE A 543 2.05 7.50 9.87
CA PHE A 543 0.91 8.37 10.13
C PHE A 543 0.59 8.44 11.63
N GLU A 544 0.36 9.66 12.11
CA GLU A 544 -0.07 9.90 13.48
C GLU A 544 -1.32 9.08 13.83
N GLY A 545 -1.27 8.35 14.97
CA GLY A 545 -2.35 7.51 15.46
C GLY A 545 -2.56 6.20 14.71
N ARG A 546 -1.84 5.95 13.61
CA ARG A 546 -1.94 4.69 12.88
C ARG A 546 -1.14 3.57 13.57
N VAL A 547 0.09 3.85 14.00
CA VAL A 547 0.94 2.87 14.69
C VAL A 547 0.31 2.42 16.00
N HIS A 548 -0.09 3.39 16.83
CA HIS A 548 -0.82 3.15 18.07
C HIS A 548 -1.54 4.44 18.50
N PRO A 549 -2.79 4.37 19.00
CA PRO A 549 -3.55 5.57 19.34
C PRO A 549 -2.88 6.45 20.41
N ASN A 550 -2.08 5.87 21.29
CA ASN A 550 -1.42 6.57 22.38
C ASN A 550 -0.01 7.07 22.02
N THR A 551 0.58 6.72 20.86
CA THR A 551 1.87 7.26 20.40
C THR A 551 1.63 8.39 19.42
N ARG A 552 2.02 9.62 19.82
CA ARG A 552 1.92 10.80 18.94
C ARG A 552 3.14 10.95 18.03
N ALA A 553 4.33 10.53 18.47
CA ALA A 553 5.56 10.57 17.71
C ALA A 553 5.91 9.17 17.19
N ASN A 554 5.99 9.00 15.87
CA ASN A 554 6.35 7.71 15.26
C ASN A 554 7.43 7.95 14.21
N TYR A 555 8.51 7.15 14.26
CA TYR A 555 9.68 7.33 13.42
C TYR A 555 9.99 6.06 12.63
N LEU A 556 10.37 6.25 11.36
CA LEU A 556 10.89 5.19 10.52
C LEU A 556 12.41 5.08 10.72
N ALA A 557 12.89 3.87 10.88
CA ALA A 557 14.31 3.58 11.05
C ALA A 557 14.66 2.22 10.41
N SER A 558 15.94 2.01 10.08
CA SER A 558 16.39 0.67 9.69
C SER A 558 16.26 -0.32 10.85
N PRO A 559 16.11 -1.64 10.60
CA PRO A 559 16.08 -2.65 11.66
C PRO A 559 17.19 -2.53 12.70
N PRO A 560 18.49 -2.29 12.35
CA PRO A 560 19.54 -2.04 13.34
C PRO A 560 19.25 -0.81 14.20
N LEU A 561 18.77 0.29 13.61
CA LEU A 561 18.45 1.52 14.35
C LEU A 561 17.21 1.36 15.25
N VAL A 562 16.23 0.52 14.86
CA VAL A 562 15.11 0.17 15.76
C VAL A 562 15.64 -0.45 17.06
N ILE A 563 16.61 -1.36 16.97
CA ILE A 563 17.26 -1.97 18.14
C ILE A 563 18.04 -0.91 18.93
N ALA A 564 18.82 -0.06 18.26
CA ALA A 564 19.60 0.98 18.91
C ALA A 564 18.71 1.95 19.73
N TYR A 565 17.61 2.43 19.17
CA TYR A 565 16.67 3.30 19.90
C TYR A 565 15.91 2.55 21.01
N ALA A 566 15.68 1.25 20.87
CA ALA A 566 15.08 0.44 21.93
C ALA A 566 16.03 0.33 23.14
N ILE A 567 17.33 0.13 22.90
CA ILE A 567 18.37 0.10 23.95
C ILE A 567 18.48 1.47 24.63
N ALA A 568 18.60 2.55 23.86
CA ALA A 568 18.66 3.91 24.38
C ALA A 568 17.39 4.29 25.17
N GLY A 569 16.21 3.77 24.75
CA GLY A 569 14.91 4.05 25.36
C GLY A 569 14.39 5.46 25.12
N THR A 570 15.04 6.23 24.25
CA THR A 570 14.67 7.60 23.90
C THR A 570 15.08 7.95 22.48
N VAL A 571 14.30 8.82 21.81
CA VAL A 571 14.70 9.42 20.54
C VAL A 571 15.52 10.70 20.73
N ARG A 572 15.67 11.15 21.99
CA ARG A 572 16.42 12.35 22.36
C ARG A 572 17.87 11.95 22.71
N ILE A 573 18.58 11.41 21.76
CA ILE A 573 19.97 10.95 21.89
C ILE A 573 20.77 11.33 20.65
N ASP A 574 21.97 11.76 20.83
CA ASP A 574 22.96 11.95 19.77
C ASP A 574 23.95 10.77 19.79
N PHE A 575 23.73 9.78 18.94
CA PHE A 575 24.57 8.57 18.87
C PHE A 575 26.04 8.84 18.52
N GLU A 576 26.38 10.06 18.08
CA GLU A 576 27.78 10.45 17.82
C GLU A 576 28.52 10.79 19.09
N SER A 577 27.88 11.54 20.01
CA SER A 577 28.53 12.13 21.18
C SER A 577 28.07 11.51 22.48
N GLU A 578 26.91 10.83 22.51
CA GLU A 578 26.32 10.27 23.71
C GLU A 578 26.40 8.73 23.70
N PRO A 579 26.68 8.08 24.83
CA PRO A 579 26.64 6.63 24.94
C PRO A 579 25.20 6.12 24.76
N ILE A 580 25.05 5.01 24.03
CA ILE A 580 23.75 4.38 23.83
C ILE A 580 23.18 3.84 25.14
N ALA A 581 24.04 3.35 26.00
CA ALA A 581 23.73 2.92 27.36
C ALA A 581 25.02 2.78 28.20
N ILE A 582 24.84 2.67 29.50
CA ILE A 582 25.87 2.28 30.45
C ILE A 582 25.59 0.83 30.85
N ASN A 583 26.58 -0.06 30.73
CA ASN A 583 26.44 -1.47 31.09
C ASN A 583 26.46 -1.71 32.61
N SER A 584 26.23 -2.94 33.03
CA SER A 584 26.24 -3.32 34.46
C SER A 584 27.58 -3.11 35.17
N GLU A 585 28.67 -2.95 34.41
CA GLU A 585 30.02 -2.69 34.92
C GLU A 585 30.33 -1.20 35.02
N GLY A 586 29.37 -0.34 34.66
CA GLY A 586 29.53 1.12 34.64
C GLY A 586 30.28 1.67 33.41
N LYS A 587 30.51 0.85 32.38
CA LYS A 587 31.18 1.26 31.14
C LYS A 587 30.19 1.89 30.21
N GLU A 588 30.54 3.05 29.67
CA GLU A 588 29.81 3.73 28.59
C GLU A 588 30.01 2.98 27.27
N ILE A 589 28.91 2.58 26.63
CA ILE A 589 28.92 1.91 25.33
C ILE A 589 28.30 2.86 24.30
N PHE A 590 29.00 3.06 23.19
CA PHE A 590 28.55 3.89 22.10
C PHE A 590 28.01 3.04 20.95
N LEU A 591 27.17 3.61 20.12
CA LEU A 591 26.62 2.89 18.97
C LEU A 591 27.72 2.34 18.03
N ARG A 592 28.80 3.10 17.84
CA ARG A 592 29.97 2.66 17.04
C ARG A 592 30.65 1.39 17.57
N ASP A 593 30.54 1.10 18.87
CA ASP A 593 31.20 -0.07 19.48
C ASP A 593 30.45 -1.37 19.15
N ILE A 594 29.15 -1.28 18.87
CA ILE A 594 28.28 -2.41 18.59
C ILE A 594 27.79 -2.50 17.13
N TRP A 595 28.13 -1.50 16.29
CA TRP A 595 27.69 -1.51 14.87
C TRP A 595 28.43 -2.57 14.07
N PRO A 596 27.73 -3.49 13.36
CA PRO A 596 28.40 -4.50 12.55
C PRO A 596 28.98 -3.90 11.28
N THR A 597 30.11 -4.42 10.83
CA THR A 597 30.71 -4.05 9.55
C THR A 597 30.00 -4.76 8.39
N ARG A 598 30.12 -4.19 7.18
CA ARG A 598 29.56 -4.81 5.97
C ARG A 598 30.15 -6.18 5.69
N ASP A 599 31.45 -6.35 5.93
CA ASP A 599 32.14 -7.62 5.74
C ASP A 599 31.62 -8.71 6.67
N GLU A 600 31.36 -8.37 7.94
CA GLU A 600 30.71 -9.29 8.90
C GLU A 600 29.32 -9.71 8.41
N ILE A 601 28.52 -8.74 7.96
CA ILE A 601 27.16 -9.00 7.45
C ILE A 601 27.22 -9.90 6.20
N GLN A 602 28.07 -9.57 5.23
CA GLN A 602 28.20 -10.34 3.99
C GLN A 602 28.72 -11.75 4.22
N ALA A 603 29.62 -11.95 5.17
CA ALA A 603 30.11 -13.28 5.52
C ALA A 603 28.99 -14.19 6.03
N VAL A 604 28.11 -13.66 6.91
CA VAL A 604 26.95 -14.38 7.42
C VAL A 604 25.92 -14.61 6.32
N GLU A 605 25.63 -13.58 5.51
CA GLU A 605 24.67 -13.66 4.40
C GLU A 605 25.04 -14.75 3.40
N ARG A 606 26.27 -14.78 2.92
CA ARG A 606 26.77 -15.79 1.96
C ARG A 606 26.69 -17.21 2.50
N THR A 607 26.77 -17.38 3.83
CA THR A 607 26.76 -18.69 4.46
C THR A 607 25.35 -19.23 4.66
N PHE A 608 24.38 -18.36 5.01
CA PHE A 608 23.09 -18.79 5.51
C PHE A 608 21.91 -18.41 4.59
N VAL A 609 22.08 -17.51 3.61
CA VAL A 609 21.04 -17.19 2.62
C VAL A 609 21.26 -18.04 1.38
N ILE A 610 20.64 -19.22 1.38
CA ILE A 610 20.90 -20.28 0.38
C ILE A 610 19.60 -20.71 -0.35
N PRO A 611 19.64 -21.16 -1.60
CA PRO A 611 18.45 -21.51 -2.39
C PRO A 611 17.54 -22.57 -1.76
N SER A 612 18.12 -23.55 -1.05
CA SER A 612 17.34 -24.63 -0.42
C SER A 612 16.33 -24.16 0.61
N MET A 613 16.60 -23.05 1.31
CA MET A 613 15.66 -22.51 2.29
C MET A 613 14.42 -21.91 1.65
N PHE A 614 14.56 -21.24 0.51
CA PHE A 614 13.40 -20.74 -0.23
C PHE A 614 12.49 -21.87 -0.66
N LYS A 615 13.09 -22.93 -1.21
CA LYS A 615 12.36 -24.14 -1.61
C LYS A 615 11.63 -24.76 -0.43
N GLU A 616 12.31 -24.97 0.72
CA GLU A 616 11.71 -25.57 1.90
C GLU A 616 10.52 -24.76 2.45
N VAL A 617 10.62 -23.44 2.45
CA VAL A 617 9.57 -22.56 2.95
C VAL A 617 8.39 -22.53 1.98
N TYR A 618 8.62 -22.37 0.68
CA TYR A 618 7.56 -22.13 -0.29
C TYR A 618 6.86 -23.39 -0.81
N GLU A 619 7.49 -24.55 -0.78
CA GLU A 619 6.81 -25.83 -1.07
C GLU A 619 5.64 -26.10 -0.12
N LYS A 620 5.66 -25.55 1.07
CA LYS A 620 4.64 -25.76 2.11
C LYS A 620 3.68 -24.59 2.25
N ILE A 621 3.81 -23.52 1.46
CA ILE A 621 3.13 -22.24 1.69
C ILE A 621 1.60 -22.36 1.80
N GLU A 622 0.97 -23.19 0.96
CA GLU A 622 -0.49 -23.39 0.97
C GLU A 622 -0.97 -24.25 2.15
N LYS A 623 -0.07 -24.93 2.84
CA LYS A 623 -0.36 -25.86 3.95
C LYS A 623 0.30 -25.44 5.27
N VAL A 624 0.91 -24.27 5.32
CA VAL A 624 1.71 -23.81 6.47
C VAL A 624 0.90 -23.68 7.77
N ASN A 625 -0.41 -23.48 7.65
CA ASN A 625 -1.29 -23.28 8.79
C ASN A 625 -2.28 -24.42 8.96
N GLU A 626 -2.07 -25.22 10.02
CA GLU A 626 -2.90 -26.40 10.32
C GLU A 626 -4.36 -26.02 10.59
N ARG A 627 -4.62 -24.88 11.26
CA ARG A 627 -5.97 -24.40 11.54
C ARG A 627 -6.72 -24.01 10.27
N TRP A 628 -6.02 -23.35 9.33
CA TRP A 628 -6.56 -23.08 8.01
C TRP A 628 -6.90 -24.38 7.29
N ASN A 629 -6.04 -25.36 7.35
CA ASN A 629 -6.26 -26.66 6.70
C ASN A 629 -7.49 -27.37 7.28
N ALA A 630 -7.72 -27.26 8.58
CA ALA A 630 -8.85 -27.87 9.31
C ALA A 630 -10.19 -27.13 9.12
N LEU A 631 -10.19 -25.89 8.56
CA LEU A 631 -11.42 -25.13 8.33
C LEU A 631 -12.33 -25.88 7.32
N VAL A 632 -13.60 -26.01 7.69
CA VAL A 632 -14.65 -26.48 6.78
C VAL A 632 -15.26 -25.27 6.08
N ALA A 633 -15.37 -25.31 4.76
CA ALA A 633 -16.00 -24.27 3.95
C ALA A 633 -16.98 -24.90 2.96
N PRO A 634 -18.11 -24.22 2.65
CA PRO A 634 -19.04 -24.65 1.61
C PRO A 634 -18.34 -24.87 0.26
N THR A 635 -18.98 -25.62 -0.63
CA THR A 635 -18.50 -25.90 -2.00
C THR A 635 -19.44 -25.37 -3.07
N ASP A 636 -20.53 -24.72 -2.65
CA ASP A 636 -21.53 -24.15 -3.56
C ASP A 636 -20.94 -22.98 -4.36
N LYS A 637 -21.44 -22.82 -5.59
CA LYS A 637 -21.02 -21.73 -6.50
C LYS A 637 -21.46 -20.35 -6.02
N LEU A 638 -22.61 -20.28 -5.37
CA LEU A 638 -23.15 -19.08 -4.73
C LEU A 638 -22.86 -19.13 -3.25
N TYR A 639 -22.52 -17.98 -2.66
CA TYR A 639 -22.33 -17.91 -1.22
C TYR A 639 -23.67 -17.84 -0.48
N THR A 640 -23.79 -18.62 0.58
CA THR A 640 -24.98 -18.58 1.44
C THR A 640 -24.75 -17.51 2.52
N TRP A 641 -25.40 -16.35 2.34
CA TRP A 641 -25.27 -15.22 3.26
C TRP A 641 -25.97 -15.52 4.60
N ASP A 642 -25.22 -15.35 5.69
CA ASP A 642 -25.79 -15.39 7.04
C ASP A 642 -26.21 -13.97 7.48
N PRO A 643 -27.52 -13.70 7.66
CA PRO A 643 -27.99 -12.37 8.09
C PRO A 643 -27.54 -11.99 9.51
N LYS A 644 -27.07 -12.95 10.31
CA LYS A 644 -26.54 -12.72 11.67
C LYS A 644 -25.03 -12.39 11.63
N SER A 645 -24.37 -12.64 10.53
CA SER A 645 -22.94 -12.37 10.41
C SER A 645 -22.61 -10.93 10.73
N THR A 646 -21.50 -10.75 11.45
CA THR A 646 -20.95 -9.43 11.76
C THR A 646 -19.66 -9.13 10.98
N TYR A 647 -19.20 -10.11 10.14
CA TYR A 647 -18.01 -9.99 9.30
C TYR A 647 -18.32 -9.99 7.82
N ILE A 648 -19.23 -10.83 7.36
CA ILE A 648 -19.53 -11.07 5.94
C ILE A 648 -21.03 -10.83 5.71
N LYS A 649 -21.34 -9.83 4.89
CA LYS A 649 -22.70 -9.45 4.57
C LYS A 649 -22.84 -9.09 3.10
N SER A 650 -23.95 -9.49 2.46
CA SER A 650 -24.26 -9.07 1.10
C SER A 650 -24.36 -7.54 1.02
N PRO A 651 -23.51 -6.86 0.23
CA PRO A 651 -23.55 -5.40 0.14
C PRO A 651 -24.74 -4.94 -0.72
N PRO A 652 -25.29 -3.75 -0.44
CA PRO A 652 -26.48 -3.24 -1.15
C PRO A 652 -26.14 -2.55 -2.50
N PHE A 653 -24.92 -2.66 -3.00
CA PHE A 653 -24.47 -1.93 -4.20
C PHE A 653 -25.23 -2.31 -5.48
N PHE A 654 -25.80 -3.51 -5.51
CA PHE A 654 -26.48 -4.08 -6.67
C PHE A 654 -28.00 -4.18 -6.50
N ASP A 655 -28.54 -3.64 -5.39
CA ASP A 655 -29.97 -3.65 -5.12
C ASP A 655 -30.72 -2.79 -6.15
N GLY A 656 -31.78 -3.36 -6.76
CA GLY A 656 -32.56 -2.69 -7.78
C GLY A 656 -31.86 -2.52 -9.13
N LEU A 657 -30.69 -3.16 -9.36
CA LEU A 657 -30.00 -3.10 -10.63
C LEU A 657 -30.87 -3.70 -11.76
N THR A 658 -30.95 -2.98 -12.88
CA THR A 658 -31.66 -3.42 -14.09
C THR A 658 -30.76 -3.26 -15.30
N MET A 659 -31.12 -3.92 -16.42
CA MET A 659 -30.41 -3.75 -17.70
C MET A 659 -30.62 -2.37 -18.31
N LYS A 660 -31.72 -1.68 -17.96
CA LYS A 660 -32.03 -0.34 -18.46
C LYS A 660 -31.16 0.71 -17.75
N LEU A 661 -30.41 1.48 -18.52
CA LEU A 661 -29.63 2.60 -18.00
C LEU A 661 -30.57 3.75 -17.60
N GLN A 662 -30.23 4.39 -16.48
CA GLN A 662 -30.84 5.65 -16.08
C GLN A 662 -29.90 6.80 -16.45
N PRO A 663 -30.40 7.90 -17.03
CA PRO A 663 -29.54 9.05 -17.30
C PRO A 663 -28.96 9.61 -16.00
N PRO A 664 -27.74 10.18 -16.03
CA PRO A 664 -27.16 10.87 -14.89
C PRO A 664 -28.12 11.93 -14.34
N GLN A 665 -28.32 11.91 -13.03
CA GLN A 665 -29.23 12.83 -12.37
C GLN A 665 -28.48 14.08 -11.93
N SER A 666 -29.08 15.26 -12.14
CA SER A 666 -28.61 16.50 -11.52
C SER A 666 -28.72 16.42 -10.01
N ILE A 667 -27.80 17.06 -9.30
CA ILE A 667 -27.83 17.16 -7.85
C ILE A 667 -28.52 18.45 -7.48
N HIS A 668 -29.65 18.38 -6.82
CA HIS A 668 -30.43 19.54 -6.43
C HIS A 668 -30.45 19.70 -4.91
N ASP A 669 -30.28 20.92 -4.44
CA ASP A 669 -30.45 21.30 -3.05
C ASP A 669 -29.66 20.47 -2.03
N ALA A 670 -28.44 20.08 -2.40
CA ALA A 670 -27.59 19.24 -1.58
C ALA A 670 -27.03 19.97 -0.35
N CYS A 671 -26.92 19.25 0.77
CA CYS A 671 -26.22 19.71 1.96
C CYS A 671 -24.77 19.24 1.98
N VAL A 672 -23.91 20.03 2.60
CA VAL A 672 -22.54 19.59 2.91
C VAL A 672 -22.56 18.80 4.23
N LEU A 673 -22.17 17.52 4.14
CA LEU A 673 -22.03 16.67 5.33
C LEU A 673 -20.77 17.02 6.12
N LEU A 674 -19.68 17.30 5.44
CA LEU A 674 -18.38 17.61 6.04
C LEU A 674 -17.68 18.74 5.27
N ASN A 675 -17.11 19.69 6.02
CA ASN A 675 -16.22 20.72 5.51
C ASN A 675 -14.81 20.48 6.06
N LEU A 676 -13.92 19.97 5.19
CA LEU A 676 -12.61 19.43 5.55
C LEU A 676 -11.48 20.36 5.05
N GLY A 677 -10.27 20.15 5.56
CA GLY A 677 -9.06 20.83 5.10
C GLY A 677 -8.22 19.99 4.14
N ASP A 678 -6.93 20.32 4.09
CA ASP A 678 -5.92 19.63 3.25
C ASP A 678 -5.53 18.27 3.82
N SER A 679 -4.97 17.42 2.95
CA SER A 679 -4.32 16.15 3.27
C SER A 679 -5.21 15.19 4.08
N VAL A 680 -6.49 15.17 3.78
CA VAL A 680 -7.43 14.19 4.35
C VAL A 680 -7.12 12.82 3.76
N THR A 681 -6.59 11.92 4.59
CA THR A 681 -6.16 10.59 4.15
C THR A 681 -7.31 9.60 4.07
N THR A 682 -7.08 8.49 3.37
CA THR A 682 -8.02 7.34 3.37
C THR A 682 -8.23 6.75 4.76
N ASP A 683 -7.27 6.92 5.71
CA ASP A 683 -7.44 6.56 7.12
C ASP A 683 -8.43 7.48 7.86
N HIS A 684 -8.53 8.75 7.47
CA HIS A 684 -9.56 9.65 7.99
C HIS A 684 -10.95 9.29 7.46
N ILE A 685 -11.04 8.89 6.18
CA ILE A 685 -12.31 8.58 5.52
C ILE A 685 -12.82 7.19 5.94
N SER A 686 -11.96 6.17 5.87
CA SER A 686 -12.29 4.78 6.20
C SER A 686 -11.19 4.17 7.07
N PRO A 687 -11.29 4.25 8.40
CA PRO A 687 -10.28 3.74 9.32
C PRO A 687 -10.12 2.22 9.20
N ALA A 688 -8.92 1.71 9.48
CA ALA A 688 -8.62 0.28 9.54
C ALA A 688 -8.44 -0.22 10.99
N GLY A 689 -8.11 0.69 11.91
CA GLY A 689 -7.80 0.36 13.31
C GLY A 689 -9.01 -0.08 14.14
N ASN A 690 -8.78 -0.16 15.45
CA ASN A 690 -9.78 -0.61 16.43
C ASN A 690 -11.05 0.24 16.41
N ILE A 691 -12.20 -0.42 16.63
CA ILE A 691 -13.50 0.21 16.72
C ILE A 691 -13.65 0.86 18.09
N ALA A 692 -13.81 2.18 18.13
CA ALA A 692 -13.97 2.93 19.37
C ALA A 692 -15.30 2.56 20.06
N ARG A 693 -15.27 2.35 21.39
CA ARG A 693 -16.42 1.88 22.19
C ARG A 693 -17.65 2.78 22.10
N SER A 694 -17.46 4.07 21.87
CA SER A 694 -18.52 5.08 21.74
C SER A 694 -19.03 5.28 20.31
N SER A 695 -18.47 4.60 19.31
CA SER A 695 -18.80 4.82 17.91
C SER A 695 -20.14 4.21 17.49
N SER A 696 -20.70 4.70 16.38
CA SER A 696 -21.90 4.13 15.75
C SER A 696 -21.72 2.66 15.38
N ALA A 697 -20.50 2.28 14.95
CA ALA A 697 -20.18 0.88 14.68
C ALA A 697 -20.20 0.01 15.94
N ALA A 698 -19.69 0.53 17.07
CA ALA A 698 -19.74 -0.18 18.34
C ALA A 698 -21.19 -0.41 18.81
N ARG A 699 -22.07 0.60 18.70
CA ARG A 699 -23.51 0.46 19.01
C ARG A 699 -24.15 -0.64 18.15
N TYR A 700 -23.85 -0.67 16.86
CA TYR A 700 -24.33 -1.71 15.94
C TYR A 700 -23.88 -3.12 16.36
N LEU A 701 -22.60 -3.29 16.71
CA LEU A 701 -22.06 -4.58 17.14
C LEU A 701 -22.61 -5.02 18.51
N THR A 702 -22.74 -4.10 19.46
CA THR A 702 -23.34 -4.37 20.77
C THR A 702 -24.80 -4.84 20.64
N ASN A 703 -25.58 -4.19 19.78
CA ASN A 703 -26.96 -4.59 19.49
C ASN A 703 -27.07 -5.99 18.85
N ARG A 704 -25.97 -6.53 18.33
CA ARG A 704 -25.86 -7.90 17.83
C ARG A 704 -25.21 -8.87 18.83
N GLY A 705 -25.07 -8.45 20.09
CA GLY A 705 -24.59 -9.28 21.19
C GLY A 705 -23.07 -9.38 21.34
N LEU A 706 -22.28 -8.57 20.60
CA LEU A 706 -20.82 -8.57 20.76
C LEU A 706 -20.40 -7.69 21.94
N SER A 707 -19.40 -8.17 22.69
CA SER A 707 -18.73 -7.37 23.72
C SER A 707 -17.63 -6.48 23.11
N PRO A 708 -17.20 -5.41 23.78
CA PRO A 708 -16.10 -4.57 23.31
C PRO A 708 -14.77 -5.31 23.03
N ARG A 709 -14.55 -6.46 23.62
CA ARG A 709 -13.38 -7.31 23.37
C ARG A 709 -13.44 -7.99 22.00
N ASP A 710 -14.66 -8.19 21.48
CA ASP A 710 -14.94 -8.94 20.26
C ASP A 710 -15.18 -8.03 19.06
N TYR A 711 -15.09 -6.69 19.23
CA TYR A 711 -15.30 -5.74 18.13
C TYR A 711 -14.26 -5.92 17.03
N ASN A 712 -13.03 -6.30 17.39
CA ASN A 712 -11.90 -6.34 16.45
C ASN A 712 -11.66 -4.97 15.80
N SER A 713 -11.19 -4.92 14.59
CA SER A 713 -10.88 -3.68 13.86
C SER A 713 -11.84 -3.44 12.70
N TYR A 714 -11.93 -2.19 12.22
CA TYR A 714 -12.63 -1.88 10.97
C TYR A 714 -12.03 -2.66 9.77
N GLY A 715 -10.70 -2.81 9.73
CA GLY A 715 -10.02 -3.56 8.68
C GLY A 715 -10.51 -5.00 8.58
N SER A 716 -10.67 -5.69 9.71
CA SER A 716 -11.14 -7.07 9.75
C SER A 716 -12.62 -7.23 9.38
N ARG A 717 -13.42 -6.15 9.44
CA ARG A 717 -14.87 -6.15 9.14
C ARG A 717 -15.24 -5.53 7.80
N ARG A 718 -14.28 -5.32 6.91
CA ARG A 718 -14.51 -4.75 5.58
C ARG A 718 -15.47 -5.55 4.68
N GLY A 719 -15.72 -6.81 5.01
CA GLY A 719 -16.77 -7.61 4.37
C GLY A 719 -18.20 -7.32 4.86
N ASN A 720 -18.39 -6.35 5.79
CA ASN A 720 -19.68 -5.97 6.32
C ASN A 720 -19.96 -4.49 6.08
N ASP A 721 -20.80 -4.19 5.10
CA ASP A 721 -21.20 -2.84 4.70
C ASP A 721 -21.78 -2.02 5.86
N ALA A 722 -22.55 -2.63 6.73
CA ALA A 722 -23.20 -1.94 7.85
C ALA A 722 -22.20 -1.44 8.91
N VAL A 723 -21.12 -2.19 9.16
CA VAL A 723 -20.03 -1.75 10.03
C VAL A 723 -19.22 -0.66 9.35
N MET A 724 -18.91 -0.85 8.07
CA MET A 724 -18.05 0.07 7.33
C MET A 724 -18.72 1.42 7.05
N ALA A 725 -19.99 1.45 6.73
CA ALA A 725 -20.75 2.71 6.62
C ALA A 725 -20.70 3.50 7.94
N ARG A 726 -20.86 2.82 9.08
CA ARG A 726 -20.77 3.42 10.43
C ARG A 726 -19.34 3.82 10.82
N GLY A 727 -18.35 3.22 10.20
CA GLY A 727 -16.92 3.56 10.32
C GLY A 727 -16.50 4.72 9.42
N THR A 728 -17.30 5.07 8.42
CA THR A 728 -16.96 6.13 7.47
C THR A 728 -16.91 7.48 8.19
N PHE A 729 -15.72 8.14 8.07
CA PHE A 729 -15.37 9.37 8.79
C PHE A 729 -15.38 9.25 10.34
N ALA A 730 -15.29 8.03 10.87
CA ALA A 730 -15.26 7.81 12.33
C ALA A 730 -13.87 7.98 12.96
N ASN A 731 -12.91 8.54 12.23
CA ASN A 731 -11.57 8.81 12.77
C ASN A 731 -11.60 10.02 13.73
N ILE A 732 -11.11 9.83 14.95
CA ILE A 732 -11.08 10.87 15.99
C ILE A 732 -10.18 12.08 15.66
N ARG A 733 -9.31 11.93 14.66
CA ARG A 733 -8.39 12.98 14.20
C ARG A 733 -8.90 13.72 12.97
N LEU A 734 -10.07 13.38 12.46
CA LEU A 734 -10.69 14.09 11.36
C LEU A 734 -11.02 15.52 11.80
N PHE A 735 -10.34 16.50 11.22
CA PHE A 735 -10.65 17.91 11.47
C PHE A 735 -11.84 18.34 10.62
N ASN A 736 -12.90 18.78 11.27
CA ASN A 736 -14.10 19.30 10.61
C ASN A 736 -14.25 20.80 10.89
N LYS A 737 -14.17 21.63 9.82
CA LYS A 737 -14.30 23.08 9.92
C LYS A 737 -15.64 23.50 10.55
N PHE A 738 -16.72 22.75 10.42
CA PHE A 738 -18.01 23.03 11.10
C PHE A 738 -17.88 23.09 12.61
N LEU A 739 -17.04 22.26 13.18
CA LEU A 739 -16.84 22.14 14.63
C LEU A 739 -15.58 22.86 15.11
N ASN A 740 -14.71 23.25 14.18
CA ASN A 740 -13.36 23.80 14.43
C ASN A 740 -12.54 22.94 15.41
N LYS A 741 -12.71 21.64 15.33
CA LYS A 741 -11.99 20.64 16.14
C LYS A 741 -11.84 19.31 15.43
N GLN A 742 -10.94 18.48 15.92
CA GLN A 742 -10.84 17.08 15.55
C GLN A 742 -11.93 16.27 16.25
N ALA A 743 -12.80 15.63 15.49
CA ALA A 743 -13.85 14.74 16.01
C ALA A 743 -14.47 13.91 14.87
N PRO A 744 -14.98 12.69 15.15
CA PRO A 744 -15.75 11.89 14.20
C PRO A 744 -17.21 12.36 14.12
N GLN A 745 -17.45 13.65 14.16
CA GLN A 745 -18.76 14.29 14.29
C GLN A 745 -18.95 15.39 13.25
N THR A 746 -20.22 15.70 12.99
CA THR A 746 -20.63 16.83 12.16
C THR A 746 -21.88 17.51 12.70
N ILE A 747 -22.27 18.61 12.09
CA ILE A 747 -23.52 19.29 12.40
C ILE A 747 -24.59 18.87 11.39
N HIS A 748 -25.71 18.35 11.88
CA HIS A 748 -26.91 18.20 11.06
C HIS A 748 -27.53 19.58 10.84
N LEU A 749 -27.29 20.20 9.70
CA LEU A 749 -27.61 21.60 9.43
C LEU A 749 -29.08 21.93 9.67
N PRO A 750 -30.08 21.07 9.28
CA PRO A 750 -31.49 21.39 9.51
C PRO A 750 -31.89 21.51 10.99
N THR A 751 -31.24 20.76 11.90
CA THR A 751 -31.59 20.79 13.35
C THR A 751 -30.55 21.52 14.18
N GLY A 752 -29.36 21.79 13.65
CA GLY A 752 -28.22 22.37 14.39
C GLY A 752 -27.58 21.41 15.39
N GLU A 753 -27.96 20.14 15.42
CA GLU A 753 -27.42 19.14 16.37
C GLU A 753 -26.05 18.62 15.90
N THR A 754 -25.14 18.45 16.86
CA THR A 754 -23.85 17.76 16.61
C THR A 754 -24.08 16.25 16.81
N LEU A 755 -23.80 15.48 15.78
CA LEU A 755 -23.99 14.04 15.70
C LEU A 755 -22.74 13.33 15.18
N ASP A 756 -22.63 12.01 15.44
CA ASP A 756 -21.70 11.17 14.69
C ASP A 756 -22.01 11.30 13.20
N VAL A 757 -20.99 11.26 12.34
CA VAL A 757 -21.17 11.50 10.90
C VAL A 757 -22.18 10.55 10.29
N PHE A 758 -22.14 9.27 10.67
CA PHE A 758 -23.11 8.27 10.20
C PHE A 758 -24.55 8.64 10.59
N ASP A 759 -24.78 9.01 11.86
CA ASP A 759 -26.12 9.31 12.37
C ASP A 759 -26.70 10.58 11.69
N ALA A 760 -25.86 11.57 11.40
CA ALA A 760 -26.25 12.74 10.63
C ALA A 760 -26.61 12.37 9.18
N ALA A 761 -25.78 11.56 8.51
CA ALA A 761 -26.04 11.12 7.16
C ALA A 761 -27.34 10.31 7.04
N GLU A 762 -27.61 9.42 8.01
CA GLU A 762 -28.85 8.64 8.07
C GLU A 762 -30.10 9.54 8.13
N ARG A 763 -30.08 10.63 8.93
CA ARG A 763 -31.17 11.62 8.98
C ARG A 763 -31.36 12.34 7.63
N TYR A 764 -30.28 12.71 6.95
CA TYR A 764 -30.38 13.31 5.62
C TYR A 764 -30.99 12.34 4.59
N GLN A 765 -30.56 11.07 4.63
CA GLN A 765 -31.11 10.05 3.73
C GLN A 765 -32.60 9.82 3.97
N GLN A 766 -33.05 9.77 5.25
CA GLN A 766 -34.48 9.66 5.60
C GLN A 766 -35.30 10.85 5.09
N SER A 767 -34.68 12.01 4.97
CA SER A 767 -35.29 13.23 4.41
C SER A 767 -35.13 13.37 2.90
N GLY A 768 -34.46 12.42 2.22
CA GLY A 768 -34.22 12.45 0.78
C GLY A 768 -33.25 13.54 0.32
N VAL A 769 -32.43 14.10 1.21
CA VAL A 769 -31.50 15.21 0.91
C VAL A 769 -30.17 14.65 0.42
N PRO A 770 -29.70 15.00 -0.80
CA PRO A 770 -28.38 14.57 -1.27
C PRO A 770 -27.25 15.28 -0.51
N LEU A 771 -26.10 14.63 -0.43
CA LEU A 771 -24.96 15.08 0.37
C LEU A 771 -23.72 15.36 -0.49
N LEU A 772 -22.92 16.33 -0.04
CA LEU A 772 -21.62 16.69 -0.58
C LEU A 772 -20.55 16.69 0.53
N VAL A 773 -19.31 16.63 0.13
CA VAL A 773 -18.13 16.90 0.98
C VAL A 773 -17.32 18.01 0.36
N LEU A 774 -16.90 19.00 1.13
CA LEU A 774 -15.90 19.99 0.76
C LEU A 774 -14.55 19.59 1.36
N ALA A 775 -13.48 19.65 0.57
CA ALA A 775 -12.13 19.29 0.99
C ALA A 775 -11.08 20.22 0.35
N GLY A 776 -9.87 20.18 0.89
CA GLY A 776 -8.73 20.94 0.38
C GLY A 776 -7.86 20.10 -0.57
N LYS A 777 -6.54 20.28 -0.45
CA LYS A 777 -5.54 19.60 -1.28
C LYS A 777 -5.32 18.14 -0.86
N GLU A 778 -4.90 17.32 -1.83
CA GLU A 778 -4.49 15.92 -1.63
C GLU A 778 -5.58 15.07 -0.94
N TYR A 779 -6.85 15.28 -1.31
CA TYR A 779 -7.94 14.49 -0.75
C TYR A 779 -7.83 13.00 -1.10
N GLY A 780 -7.86 12.16 -0.07
CA GLY A 780 -7.78 10.71 -0.21
C GLY A 780 -6.36 10.15 -0.30
N SER A 781 -5.33 10.92 0.14
CA SER A 781 -3.96 10.42 0.22
C SER A 781 -3.84 9.23 1.18
N GLY A 782 -2.81 8.40 0.98
CA GLY A 782 -2.56 7.24 1.85
C GLY A 782 -2.81 5.90 1.16
N SER A 783 -3.33 4.93 1.91
CA SER A 783 -3.55 3.56 1.41
C SER A 783 -4.66 3.49 0.36
N SER A 784 -4.53 2.55 -0.59
CA SER A 784 -5.55 2.27 -1.61
C SER A 784 -6.76 1.58 -0.98
N ARG A 785 -7.76 2.33 -0.54
CA ARG A 785 -8.96 1.80 0.11
C ARG A 785 -10.21 2.13 -0.69
N ASP A 786 -10.82 1.10 -1.27
CA ASP A 786 -12.13 1.20 -1.93
C ASP A 786 -13.24 1.66 -0.96
N TRP A 787 -13.19 1.23 0.31
CA TRP A 787 -14.12 1.68 1.34
C TRP A 787 -14.09 3.19 1.60
N ALA A 788 -13.01 3.89 1.23
CA ALA A 788 -12.99 5.34 1.24
C ALA A 788 -13.90 5.98 0.16
N ALA A 789 -14.41 5.17 -0.80
CA ALA A 789 -15.44 5.57 -1.75
C ALA A 789 -16.77 4.85 -1.52
N LYS A 790 -16.74 3.53 -1.22
CA LYS A 790 -17.93 2.74 -0.87
C LYS A 790 -18.67 3.30 0.35
N GLY A 791 -17.92 3.71 1.38
CA GLY A 791 -18.51 4.32 2.59
C GLY A 791 -19.24 5.63 2.29
N PRO A 792 -18.61 6.65 1.72
CA PRO A 792 -19.28 7.88 1.28
C PRO A 792 -20.50 7.62 0.39
N PHE A 793 -20.41 6.69 -0.58
CA PHE A 793 -21.56 6.29 -1.38
C PHE A 793 -22.75 5.81 -0.51
N LEU A 794 -22.48 4.94 0.48
CA LEU A 794 -23.50 4.43 1.39
C LEU A 794 -24.07 5.51 2.31
N LEU A 795 -23.30 6.54 2.63
CA LEU A 795 -23.77 7.71 3.37
C LEU A 795 -24.64 8.67 2.53
N GLY A 796 -24.82 8.40 1.22
CA GLY A 796 -25.61 9.24 0.32
C GLY A 796 -24.85 10.43 -0.27
N ILE A 797 -23.52 10.45 -0.16
CA ILE A 797 -22.67 11.47 -0.75
C ILE A 797 -22.66 11.27 -2.27
N LYS A 798 -23.06 12.32 -3.01
CA LYS A 798 -23.16 12.33 -4.47
C LYS A 798 -21.92 12.91 -5.14
N ALA A 799 -21.28 13.88 -4.51
CA ALA A 799 -20.05 14.46 -5.02
C ALA A 799 -19.12 14.93 -3.89
N VAL A 800 -17.85 15.02 -4.22
CA VAL A 800 -16.82 15.63 -3.38
C VAL A 800 -16.27 16.82 -4.16
N VAL A 801 -16.09 17.97 -3.53
CA VAL A 801 -15.44 19.14 -4.11
C VAL A 801 -14.12 19.36 -3.40
N ALA A 802 -12.98 19.21 -4.08
CA ALA A 802 -11.65 19.32 -3.52
C ALA A 802 -10.72 20.20 -4.36
N GLU A 803 -9.64 20.69 -3.76
CA GLU A 803 -8.60 21.42 -4.49
C GLU A 803 -7.72 20.49 -5.33
N SER A 804 -7.50 19.27 -4.85
CA SER A 804 -6.85 18.19 -5.60
C SER A 804 -7.14 16.82 -4.96
N TYR A 805 -6.96 15.78 -5.77
CA TYR A 805 -7.21 14.39 -5.37
C TYR A 805 -5.96 13.54 -5.48
N GLU A 806 -5.86 12.55 -4.61
CA GLU A 806 -4.97 11.42 -4.79
C GLU A 806 -5.53 10.49 -5.90
N ARG A 807 -4.64 9.98 -6.76
CA ARG A 807 -5.02 9.23 -7.96
C ARG A 807 -5.97 8.05 -7.68
N ILE A 808 -5.56 7.15 -6.79
CA ILE A 808 -6.32 5.93 -6.50
C ILE A 808 -7.69 6.26 -5.90
N HIS A 809 -7.74 7.24 -5.00
CA HIS A 809 -8.99 7.63 -4.36
C HIS A 809 -9.97 8.27 -5.34
N ARG A 810 -9.48 9.13 -6.25
CA ARG A 810 -10.30 9.70 -7.33
C ARG A 810 -10.93 8.60 -8.18
N SER A 811 -10.12 7.61 -8.62
CA SER A 811 -10.61 6.48 -9.41
C SER A 811 -11.65 5.64 -8.65
N ASN A 812 -11.45 5.43 -7.34
CA ASN A 812 -12.43 4.74 -6.50
C ASN A 812 -13.76 5.49 -6.39
N LEU A 813 -13.74 6.83 -6.26
CA LEU A 813 -14.96 7.64 -6.25
C LEU A 813 -15.72 7.47 -7.56
N VAL A 814 -15.06 7.60 -8.70
CA VAL A 814 -15.63 7.35 -10.04
C VAL A 814 -16.18 5.94 -10.14
N GLY A 815 -15.42 4.95 -9.70
CA GLY A 815 -15.79 3.53 -9.70
C GLY A 815 -17.07 3.24 -8.92
N MET A 816 -17.38 4.04 -7.89
CA MET A 816 -18.63 3.96 -7.13
C MET A 816 -19.74 4.88 -7.66
N GLY A 817 -19.49 5.70 -8.67
CA GLY A 817 -20.46 6.68 -9.18
C GLY A 817 -20.58 7.94 -8.30
N VAL A 818 -19.59 8.22 -7.43
CA VAL A 818 -19.46 9.48 -6.69
C VAL A 818 -18.65 10.46 -7.53
N ILE A 819 -19.17 11.67 -7.75
CA ILE A 819 -18.57 12.64 -8.67
C ILE A 819 -17.41 13.37 -8.00
N PRO A 820 -16.17 13.24 -8.48
CA PRO A 820 -15.07 14.06 -8.01
C PRO A 820 -15.07 15.40 -8.77
N LEU A 821 -15.19 16.50 -8.03
CA LEU A 821 -15.20 17.87 -8.53
C LEU A 821 -13.98 18.62 -8.03
N GLU A 822 -13.25 19.28 -8.90
CA GLU A 822 -12.03 20.01 -8.58
C GLU A 822 -12.27 21.50 -8.76
N TYR A 823 -11.87 22.31 -7.78
CA TYR A 823 -11.88 23.77 -7.93
C TYR A 823 -10.97 24.18 -9.09
N LEU A 824 -11.33 25.24 -9.79
CA LEU A 824 -10.49 25.80 -10.84
C LEU A 824 -9.24 26.46 -10.24
N ALA A 825 -8.22 26.66 -11.07
CA ALA A 825 -6.94 27.22 -10.61
C ALA A 825 -7.13 28.58 -9.90
N GLY A 826 -6.70 28.64 -8.65
CA GLY A 826 -6.82 29.83 -7.79
C GLY A 826 -8.07 29.85 -6.90
N ASP A 827 -9.02 28.96 -7.13
CA ASP A 827 -10.23 28.84 -6.31
C ASP A 827 -10.03 27.80 -5.19
N THR A 828 -10.58 28.13 -4.03
CA THR A 828 -10.68 27.23 -2.86
C THR A 828 -12.03 27.47 -2.18
N ALA A 829 -12.44 26.61 -1.27
CA ALA A 829 -13.64 26.88 -0.48
C ALA A 829 -13.56 28.23 0.23
N ASP A 830 -12.39 28.56 0.77
CA ASP A 830 -12.16 29.80 1.52
C ASP A 830 -12.14 31.03 0.59
N SER A 831 -11.48 30.98 -0.57
CA SER A 831 -11.46 32.10 -1.55
C SER A 831 -12.84 32.39 -2.13
N LEU A 832 -13.65 31.34 -2.30
CA LEU A 832 -15.03 31.44 -2.72
C LEU A 832 -16.00 31.81 -1.58
N GLY A 833 -15.52 31.91 -0.33
CA GLY A 833 -16.33 32.22 0.83
C GLY A 833 -17.39 31.16 1.12
N LEU A 834 -17.11 29.89 0.81
CA LEU A 834 -18.00 28.78 1.09
C LEU A 834 -17.90 28.35 2.56
N THR A 835 -18.98 28.46 3.27
CA THR A 835 -19.03 28.03 4.67
C THR A 835 -19.42 26.57 4.84
N GLY A 836 -19.97 25.97 3.76
CA GLY A 836 -20.55 24.64 3.75
C GLY A 836 -21.97 24.59 4.33
N ARG A 837 -22.56 25.74 4.68
CA ARG A 837 -23.93 25.82 5.22
C ARG A 837 -24.96 26.13 4.14
N GLU A 838 -24.50 26.50 2.95
CA GLU A 838 -25.27 26.75 1.75
C GLU A 838 -25.86 25.44 1.20
N ARG A 839 -26.91 25.56 0.38
CA ARG A 839 -27.42 24.47 -0.45
C ARG A 839 -26.82 24.53 -1.83
N TYR A 840 -26.44 23.37 -2.35
CA TYR A 840 -25.66 23.23 -3.57
C TYR A 840 -26.50 22.54 -4.65
N THR A 841 -26.55 23.13 -5.84
CA THR A 841 -27.18 22.54 -7.02
C THR A 841 -26.14 22.41 -8.14
N ILE A 842 -25.98 21.21 -8.66
CA ILE A 842 -25.07 20.87 -9.76
C ILE A 842 -25.92 20.27 -10.88
N LEU A 843 -26.09 21.02 -11.99
CA LEU A 843 -26.83 20.55 -13.13
C LEU A 843 -25.95 19.67 -14.02
N MET A 844 -26.41 18.45 -14.27
CA MET A 844 -25.71 17.56 -15.19
C MET A 844 -25.98 17.98 -16.64
N PRO A 845 -24.94 18.20 -17.44
CA PRO A 845 -25.08 18.41 -18.88
C PRO A 845 -25.67 17.17 -19.57
N GLU A 846 -26.40 17.38 -20.68
CA GLU A 846 -26.93 16.26 -21.49
C GLU A 846 -25.81 15.39 -22.08
N GLN A 847 -24.71 16.01 -22.47
CA GLN A 847 -23.51 15.33 -22.97
C GLN A 847 -22.34 15.62 -22.05
N LEU A 848 -21.78 14.58 -21.46
CA LEU A 848 -20.58 14.65 -20.63
C LEU A 848 -19.34 14.38 -21.48
N THR A 849 -18.29 15.16 -21.22
CA THR A 849 -16.96 14.95 -21.79
C THR A 849 -15.92 14.88 -20.67
N PRO A 850 -14.80 14.18 -20.87
CA PRO A 850 -13.74 14.13 -19.86
C PRO A 850 -13.29 15.54 -19.45
N ARG A 851 -13.07 15.72 -18.13
CA ARG A 851 -12.60 16.97 -17.52
C ARG A 851 -13.46 18.21 -17.77
N MET A 852 -14.73 18.01 -18.06
CA MET A 852 -15.69 19.09 -18.32
C MET A 852 -15.81 20.02 -17.11
N VAL A 853 -15.95 21.33 -17.40
CA VAL A 853 -16.24 22.37 -16.39
C VAL A 853 -17.75 22.55 -16.29
N VAL A 854 -18.26 22.55 -15.06
CA VAL A 854 -19.69 22.72 -14.77
C VAL A 854 -19.93 23.79 -13.71
N ASP A 855 -21.11 24.39 -13.75
CA ASP A 855 -21.55 25.42 -12.81
C ASP A 855 -22.13 24.76 -11.54
N VAL A 856 -21.74 25.26 -10.39
CA VAL A 856 -22.34 24.97 -9.07
C VAL A 856 -23.11 26.21 -8.62
N LYS A 857 -24.40 26.04 -8.39
CA LYS A 857 -25.31 27.11 -7.95
C LYS A 857 -25.61 26.96 -6.48
N LEU A 858 -25.53 28.03 -5.73
CA LEU A 858 -25.89 28.09 -4.30
C LEU A 858 -27.28 28.70 -4.10
N ASP A 859 -27.95 28.31 -3.02
CA ASP A 859 -29.22 28.93 -2.60
C ASP A 859 -29.09 30.44 -2.30
N THR A 860 -27.89 30.92 -2.02
CA THR A 860 -27.55 32.33 -1.84
C THR A 860 -27.56 33.13 -3.17
N GLY A 861 -27.77 32.47 -4.32
CA GLY A 861 -27.70 33.04 -5.65
C GLY A 861 -26.29 33.11 -6.25
N LYS A 862 -25.26 32.75 -5.49
CA LYS A 862 -23.88 32.69 -6.02
C LYS A 862 -23.70 31.47 -6.92
N THR A 863 -22.93 31.64 -7.99
CA THR A 863 -22.50 30.56 -8.89
C THR A 863 -20.98 30.54 -8.97
N PHE A 864 -20.37 29.35 -8.98
CA PHE A 864 -18.95 29.16 -9.24
C PHE A 864 -18.74 27.92 -10.11
N GLN A 865 -17.54 27.77 -10.67
CA GLN A 865 -17.21 26.70 -11.60
C GLN A 865 -16.29 25.65 -10.96
N VAL A 866 -16.50 24.40 -11.33
CA VAL A 866 -15.65 23.27 -10.93
C VAL A 866 -15.39 22.36 -12.13
N ARG A 867 -14.27 21.66 -12.14
CA ARG A 867 -13.94 20.64 -13.12
C ARG A 867 -14.40 19.27 -12.65
N MET A 868 -15.18 18.58 -13.46
CA MET A 868 -15.48 17.16 -13.23
C MET A 868 -14.22 16.32 -13.52
N ARG A 869 -13.83 15.49 -12.57
CA ARG A 869 -12.62 14.67 -12.67
C ARG A 869 -12.95 13.25 -13.12
N PHE A 870 -13.76 13.16 -14.18
CA PHE A 870 -13.77 12.01 -15.08
C PHE A 870 -12.66 12.26 -16.10
N ASP A 871 -11.56 11.53 -15.99
CA ASP A 871 -10.36 11.83 -16.76
C ASP A 871 -10.37 11.14 -18.13
N THR A 872 -11.24 10.13 -18.32
CA THR A 872 -11.33 9.30 -19.53
C THR A 872 -12.80 9.04 -19.95
N ASP A 873 -13.03 8.68 -21.23
CA ASP A 873 -14.35 8.30 -21.73
C ASP A 873 -14.87 7.00 -21.08
N VAL A 874 -13.97 6.10 -20.74
CA VAL A 874 -14.32 4.86 -20.04
C VAL A 874 -14.87 5.14 -18.64
N GLU A 875 -14.30 6.10 -17.92
CA GLU A 875 -14.82 6.55 -16.62
C GLU A 875 -16.21 7.16 -16.72
N LEU A 876 -16.50 7.89 -17.81
CA LEU A 876 -17.85 8.37 -18.09
C LEU A 876 -18.84 7.22 -18.33
N ALA A 877 -18.41 6.16 -19.04
CA ALA A 877 -19.22 4.96 -19.20
C ALA A 877 -19.52 4.30 -17.84
N TYR A 878 -18.55 4.21 -16.94
CA TYR A 878 -18.78 3.71 -15.59
C TYR A 878 -19.81 4.55 -14.83
N PHE A 879 -19.67 5.86 -14.89
CA PHE A 879 -20.60 6.79 -14.24
C PHE A 879 -22.04 6.64 -14.78
N HIS A 880 -22.23 6.52 -16.09
CA HIS A 880 -23.52 6.27 -16.71
C HIS A 880 -24.19 4.97 -16.26
N HIS A 881 -23.39 3.97 -15.88
CA HIS A 881 -23.88 2.70 -15.36
C HIS A 881 -24.10 2.72 -13.83
N GLY A 882 -23.76 3.84 -13.14
CA GLY A 882 -23.80 3.93 -11.67
C GLY A 882 -22.65 3.23 -10.98
N GLY A 883 -21.49 3.13 -11.63
CA GLY A 883 -20.26 2.56 -11.16
C GLY A 883 -19.74 1.41 -12.02
N ILE A 884 -18.43 1.12 -11.85
CA ILE A 884 -17.72 0.12 -12.67
C ILE A 884 -18.27 -1.30 -12.46
N LEU A 885 -18.64 -1.69 -11.25
CA LEU A 885 -19.16 -3.04 -10.98
C LEU A 885 -20.54 -3.23 -11.61
N ASN A 886 -21.40 -2.21 -11.56
CA ASN A 886 -22.70 -2.22 -12.24
C ASN A 886 -22.54 -2.29 -13.77
N TYR A 887 -21.52 -1.58 -14.33
CA TYR A 887 -21.14 -1.72 -15.72
C TYR A 887 -20.76 -3.16 -16.06
N MET A 888 -19.90 -3.78 -15.24
CA MET A 888 -19.45 -5.15 -15.46
C MET A 888 -20.60 -6.18 -15.36
N ILE A 889 -21.49 -6.06 -14.39
CA ILE A 889 -22.65 -6.94 -14.24
C ILE A 889 -23.52 -6.89 -15.51
N ARG A 890 -23.85 -5.70 -16.02
CA ARG A 890 -24.65 -5.56 -17.25
C ARG A 890 -23.95 -6.18 -18.45
N LYS A 891 -22.65 -5.87 -18.63
CA LYS A 891 -21.82 -6.45 -19.70
C LYS A 891 -21.77 -7.98 -19.64
N MET A 892 -21.64 -8.56 -18.45
CA MET A 892 -21.63 -10.00 -18.25
C MET A 892 -23.01 -10.66 -18.41
N SER A 893 -24.08 -9.88 -18.23
CA SER A 893 -25.47 -10.32 -18.41
C SER A 893 -25.95 -10.18 -19.86
N GLU A 894 -25.28 -9.38 -20.67
CA GLU A 894 -25.45 -9.36 -22.13
C GLU A 894 -24.81 -10.63 -22.70
N ASN A 895 -25.49 -11.35 -23.57
CA ASN A 895 -25.04 -12.66 -24.07
C ASN A 895 -23.86 -12.60 -25.03
#